data_8db9321242d2073f2af87e5fafd72b8e
#
_entry.id   8db9321242d2073f2af87e5fafd72b8e
#
_cell.length_a   1.000
_cell.length_b   1.000
_cell.length_c   1.000
_cell.angle_alpha   90.00
_cell.angle_beta   90.00
_cell.angle_gamma   90.00
#
_symmetry.space_group_name_H-M   'P 1'
#
loop_
_entity.id
_entity.type
_entity.pdbx_description
1 polymer ?
#
loop_
_entity_poly.entity_id
_entity_poly.type
_entity_poly.pdbx_seq_one_letter_code
_entity_poly.pdbx_strand_id
1 'polypeptide(L)'
;MELFNKMIAAALKVSVHQVDNTLSLLGGGATIPFISRYRKEATGGLDEVQIGEIKDRNDKLCELAKRKETILSTIEEQGKLTEELRKRIEQSWDATEVEDIYLPYKPKRKTRAEAARQKGLEPLATLLLLQRENHLDSRLPAFVKGDVKDEEDALKGARDIIAEQVSEDERARNQLRNQFSRQAVITSKVVKGKEEEAAKYRDYFDFSEPLKRCSSHRLLAIRRGESEGLLKVSISPDDEECAGRLEQMYVRGNNECSRQVGEAVRDAYKRLLKPSIETEFSALSKEKADEEAIRVFAGNLRQLLLAPPLGQKRVMGVDPGYRTGCKIVCLDAQGSLLHNETIYPHPPKNEYSQAARSIVKLVEQYQIEAIAIGNGTASRETEQFITSQRYNRELQVFVVSEDGASIYSASKTARDEFPEYDVTVRGAVSIGRRLMDPLAELVKIDAKSIGVGQYQHDVDQTLLKKSLDQTVESCVNLVGVNLNTASRHLLTYISGLGPALAQNIVDYRTENGPFSSRKELLKVPRMGAKAFEQCAGFLRIPQAKNPLDNSAVHPESYPIVEQIAKDLNCTVDELIKSKELRSRIDIKKYVTPTVGLPTLTDIMQELDKPGRDPRQQIQVFEFDKNVKTIEDLTEGMELPGIVNNITNFGCFVDIGIKEKGLVHVSQLADKFVNDPTTVVSIHQHVRVKVMSIDLERKRIQLTMKGLNQ
;
A
#
# COMPACT_ATOMS: atom_id res chain seq x y z
N MET A 1 6.06 23.31 -17.52
CA MET A 1 5.19 23.22 -16.34
C MET A 1 3.71 23.41 -16.68
N GLU A 2 3.30 24.43 -17.41
CA GLU A 2 1.87 24.62 -17.79
C GLU A 2 1.24 23.41 -18.51
N LEU A 3 2.00 22.74 -19.38
CA LEU A 3 1.55 21.53 -20.07
C LEU A 3 1.29 20.38 -19.09
N PHE A 4 2.20 20.16 -18.13
CA PHE A 4 2.05 19.11 -17.11
C PHE A 4 0.81 19.35 -16.27
N ASN A 5 0.61 20.60 -15.81
CA ASN A 5 -0.57 20.97 -15.02
C ASN A 5 -1.88 20.69 -15.77
N LYS A 6 -1.94 20.98 -17.09
CA LYS A 6 -3.10 20.64 -17.95
C LYS A 6 -3.32 19.13 -18.06
N MET A 7 -2.26 18.34 -18.24
CA MET A 7 -2.34 16.88 -18.34
C MET A 7 -2.82 16.26 -17.02
N ILE A 8 -2.24 16.68 -15.90
CA ILE A 8 -2.61 16.21 -14.56
C ILE A 8 -4.07 16.57 -14.26
N ALA A 9 -4.45 17.83 -14.54
CA ALA A 9 -5.80 18.33 -14.32
C ALA A 9 -6.86 17.52 -15.10
N ALA A 10 -6.58 17.23 -16.37
CA ALA A 10 -7.46 16.41 -17.20
C ALA A 10 -7.57 14.97 -16.70
N ALA A 11 -6.46 14.36 -16.27
CA ALA A 11 -6.43 12.99 -15.78
C ALA A 11 -7.17 12.81 -14.46
N LEU A 12 -7.09 13.79 -13.55
CA LEU A 12 -7.70 13.74 -12.21
C LEU A 12 -9.07 14.45 -12.14
N LYS A 13 -9.51 15.05 -13.25
CA LYS A 13 -10.77 15.82 -13.32
C LYS A 13 -10.84 16.97 -12.30
N VAL A 14 -9.73 17.64 -12.11
CA VAL A 14 -9.59 18.85 -11.28
C VAL A 14 -9.23 20.04 -12.14
N SER A 15 -9.28 21.26 -11.61
CA SER A 15 -8.88 22.45 -12.34
C SER A 15 -7.36 22.59 -12.45
N VAL A 16 -6.87 23.22 -13.50
CA VAL A 16 -5.43 23.52 -13.68
C VAL A 16 -4.91 24.38 -12.51
N HIS A 17 -5.73 25.31 -12.02
CA HIS A 17 -5.38 26.16 -10.88
C HIS A 17 -5.18 25.36 -9.58
N GLN A 18 -6.01 24.35 -9.32
CA GLN A 18 -5.82 23.45 -8.19
C GLN A 18 -4.49 22.70 -8.28
N VAL A 19 -4.13 22.20 -9.46
CA VAL A 19 -2.85 21.52 -9.70
C VAL A 19 -1.68 22.48 -9.49
N ASP A 20 -1.73 23.66 -10.06
CA ASP A 20 -0.67 24.67 -9.98
C ASP A 20 -0.41 25.10 -8.51
N ASN A 21 -1.46 25.44 -7.78
CA ASN A 21 -1.38 25.79 -6.38
C ASN A 21 -0.83 24.63 -5.51
N THR A 22 -1.30 23.40 -5.78
CA THR A 22 -0.83 22.22 -5.05
C THR A 22 0.67 21.99 -5.27
N LEU A 23 1.12 22.03 -6.51
CA LEU A 23 2.54 21.84 -6.85
C LEU A 23 3.40 23.00 -6.31
N SER A 24 2.89 24.23 -6.31
CA SER A 24 3.57 25.38 -5.71
C SER A 24 3.75 25.22 -4.19
N LEU A 25 2.71 24.76 -3.48
CA LEU A 25 2.77 24.47 -2.04
C LEU A 25 3.76 23.33 -1.73
N LEU A 26 3.71 22.24 -2.49
CA LEU A 26 4.63 21.12 -2.36
C LEU A 26 6.08 21.53 -2.66
N GLY A 27 6.31 22.29 -3.73
CA GLY A 27 7.61 22.87 -4.08
C GLY A 27 8.13 23.86 -3.04
N GLY A 28 7.22 24.56 -2.39
CA GLY A 28 7.48 25.36 -1.20
C GLY A 28 7.83 24.53 0.04
N GLY A 29 7.74 23.19 -0.01
CA GLY A 29 8.05 22.24 1.07
C GLY A 29 6.93 22.06 2.09
N ALA A 30 5.68 22.34 1.71
CA ALA A 30 4.52 21.97 2.49
C ALA A 30 4.25 20.46 2.36
N THR A 31 3.85 19.82 3.46
CA THR A 31 3.52 18.39 3.47
C THR A 31 2.08 18.14 3.03
N ILE A 32 1.79 16.92 2.58
CA ILE A 32 0.45 16.53 2.13
C ILE A 32 -0.59 16.72 3.23
N PRO A 33 -0.40 16.25 4.49
CA PRO A 33 -1.36 16.45 5.56
C PRO A 33 -1.62 17.94 5.87
N PHE A 34 -0.58 18.76 5.84
CA PHE A 34 -0.73 20.20 6.06
C PHE A 34 -1.55 20.88 4.96
N ILE A 35 -1.27 20.57 3.70
CA ILE A 35 -1.99 21.13 2.55
C ILE A 35 -3.47 20.75 2.61
N SER A 36 -3.76 19.45 2.78
CA SER A 36 -5.15 18.95 2.80
C SER A 36 -5.98 19.56 3.94
N ARG A 37 -5.37 19.84 5.08
CA ARG A 37 -6.08 20.34 6.25
C ARG A 37 -6.10 21.85 6.33
N TYR A 38 -4.99 22.55 6.07
CA TYR A 38 -4.82 23.97 6.35
C TYR A 38 -4.65 24.86 5.13
N ARG A 39 -4.73 24.32 3.90
CA ARG A 39 -4.62 25.08 2.65
C ARG A 39 -5.76 24.74 1.67
N LYS A 40 -6.95 24.45 2.24
CA LYS A 40 -8.15 24.06 1.46
C LYS A 40 -8.58 25.13 0.46
N GLU A 41 -8.49 26.39 0.80
CA GLU A 41 -8.84 27.49 -0.10
C GLU A 41 -7.93 27.54 -1.33
N ALA A 42 -6.63 27.33 -1.13
CA ALA A 42 -5.67 27.35 -2.21
C ALA A 42 -5.84 26.16 -3.16
N THR A 43 -6.19 24.99 -2.63
CA THR A 43 -6.34 23.74 -3.40
C THR A 43 -7.78 23.45 -3.83
N GLY A 44 -8.75 24.27 -3.41
CA GLY A 44 -10.17 24.01 -3.67
C GLY A 44 -10.70 22.76 -2.96
N GLY A 45 -10.14 22.43 -1.79
CA GLY A 45 -10.61 21.33 -0.94
C GLY A 45 -10.12 19.94 -1.35
N LEU A 46 -9.00 19.83 -2.05
CA LEU A 46 -8.40 18.53 -2.40
C LEU A 46 -8.02 17.76 -1.13
N ASP A 47 -8.30 16.46 -1.13
CA ASP A 47 -7.92 15.56 -0.06
C ASP A 47 -6.46 15.06 -0.19
N GLU A 48 -5.99 14.32 0.81
CA GLU A 48 -4.61 13.79 0.84
C GLU A 48 -4.31 12.85 -0.34
N VAL A 49 -5.29 12.08 -0.80
CA VAL A 49 -5.15 11.14 -1.91
C VAL A 49 -4.95 11.91 -3.20
N GLN A 50 -5.81 12.88 -3.47
CA GLN A 50 -5.74 13.73 -4.67
C GLN A 50 -4.44 14.53 -4.72
N ILE A 51 -3.99 15.09 -3.60
CA ILE A 51 -2.71 15.82 -3.49
C ILE A 51 -1.54 14.87 -3.77
N GLY A 52 -1.57 13.65 -3.21
CA GLY A 52 -0.58 12.62 -3.46
C GLY A 52 -0.52 12.21 -4.93
N GLU A 53 -1.67 12.00 -5.57
CA GLU A 53 -1.76 11.67 -7.00
C GLU A 53 -1.23 12.80 -7.91
N ILE A 54 -1.50 14.06 -7.59
CA ILE A 54 -0.94 15.21 -8.31
C ILE A 54 0.58 15.17 -8.26
N LYS A 55 1.15 14.96 -7.08
CA LYS A 55 2.60 14.85 -6.88
C LYS A 55 3.20 13.70 -7.68
N ASP A 56 2.64 12.50 -7.56
CA ASP A 56 3.18 11.31 -8.21
C ASP A 56 3.11 11.40 -9.74
N ARG A 57 2.04 11.97 -10.29
CA ARG A 57 1.93 12.22 -11.73
C ARG A 57 2.93 13.27 -12.22
N ASN A 58 3.13 14.34 -11.44
CA ASN A 58 4.12 15.34 -11.76
C ASN A 58 5.54 14.76 -11.77
N ASP A 59 5.88 13.94 -10.77
CA ASP A 59 7.18 13.27 -10.66
C ASP A 59 7.40 12.34 -11.88
N LYS A 60 6.41 11.52 -12.27
CA LYS A 60 6.45 10.67 -13.48
C LYS A 60 6.66 11.48 -14.77
N LEU A 61 5.97 12.61 -14.91
CA LEU A 61 6.16 13.49 -16.09
C LEU A 61 7.55 14.13 -16.12
N CYS A 62 8.08 14.54 -14.96
CA CYS A 62 9.43 15.06 -14.86
C CYS A 62 10.49 14.00 -15.19
N GLU A 63 10.30 12.76 -14.75
CA GLU A 63 11.18 11.65 -15.12
C GLU A 63 11.14 11.35 -16.60
N LEU A 64 9.95 11.34 -17.22
CA LEU A 64 9.80 11.15 -18.66
C LEU A 64 10.45 12.31 -19.45
N ALA A 65 10.32 13.56 -18.99
CA ALA A 65 11.00 14.69 -19.62
C ALA A 65 12.53 14.52 -19.63
N LYS A 66 13.13 14.15 -18.50
CA LYS A 66 14.57 13.84 -18.40
C LYS A 66 14.94 12.67 -19.32
N ARG A 67 14.10 11.64 -19.39
CA ARG A 67 14.34 10.52 -20.28
C ARG A 67 14.35 10.94 -21.74
N LYS A 68 13.41 11.81 -22.17
CA LYS A 68 13.35 12.37 -23.53
C LYS A 68 14.61 13.18 -23.86
N GLU A 69 15.10 14.00 -22.93
CA GLU A 69 16.37 14.74 -23.10
C GLU A 69 17.55 13.77 -23.37
N THR A 70 17.65 12.69 -22.57
CA THR A 70 18.70 11.66 -22.76
C THR A 70 18.59 10.99 -24.14
N ILE A 71 17.35 10.65 -24.56
CA ILE A 71 17.09 10.02 -25.85
C ILE A 71 17.50 10.96 -26.99
N LEU A 72 17.07 12.22 -26.94
CA LEU A 72 17.41 13.24 -27.97
C LEU A 72 18.92 13.43 -28.08
N SER A 73 19.64 13.57 -26.95
CA SER A 73 21.11 13.67 -26.93
C SER A 73 21.77 12.44 -27.57
N THR A 74 21.30 11.23 -27.22
CA THR A 74 21.90 9.99 -27.76
C THR A 74 21.70 9.87 -29.29
N ILE A 75 20.54 10.28 -29.81
CA ILE A 75 20.27 10.24 -31.25
C ILE A 75 21.05 11.33 -31.98
N GLU A 76 21.20 12.51 -31.37
CA GLU A 76 21.98 13.62 -31.90
C GLU A 76 23.47 13.28 -32.02
N GLU A 77 24.05 12.65 -30.98
CA GLU A 77 25.42 12.13 -30.97
C GLU A 77 25.68 11.13 -32.12
N GLN A 78 24.66 10.39 -32.54
CA GLN A 78 24.71 9.47 -33.68
C GLN A 78 24.55 10.18 -35.02
N GLY A 79 24.28 11.49 -35.03
CA GLY A 79 24.03 12.26 -36.27
C GLY A 79 22.74 11.87 -36.99
N LYS A 80 21.79 11.24 -36.30
CA LYS A 80 20.53 10.72 -36.88
C LYS A 80 19.29 11.51 -36.48
N LEU A 81 19.43 12.57 -35.68
CA LEU A 81 18.30 13.36 -35.19
C LEU A 81 17.82 14.32 -36.28
N THR A 82 16.60 14.07 -36.81
CA THR A 82 15.89 14.95 -37.72
C THR A 82 14.93 15.85 -36.97
N GLU A 83 14.53 16.98 -37.56
CA GLU A 83 13.52 17.88 -36.97
C GLU A 83 12.17 17.20 -36.77
N GLU A 84 11.79 16.29 -37.65
CA GLU A 84 10.55 15.53 -37.54
C GLU A 84 10.62 14.55 -36.35
N LEU A 85 11.73 13.83 -36.21
CA LEU A 85 11.97 12.91 -35.10
C LEU A 85 12.00 13.64 -33.75
N ARG A 86 12.69 14.79 -33.70
CA ARG A 86 12.70 15.66 -32.52
C ARG A 86 11.30 16.04 -32.10
N LYS A 87 10.48 16.57 -33.03
CA LYS A 87 9.09 16.95 -32.74
C LYS A 87 8.24 15.78 -32.26
N ARG A 88 8.37 14.62 -32.86
CA ARG A 88 7.65 13.41 -32.40
C ARG A 88 7.99 13.04 -30.95
N ILE A 89 9.26 13.01 -30.60
CA ILE A 89 9.71 12.71 -29.24
C ILE A 89 9.23 13.79 -28.26
N GLU A 90 9.35 15.07 -28.62
CA GLU A 90 8.94 16.18 -27.76
C GLU A 90 7.42 16.23 -27.52
N GLN A 91 6.61 15.85 -28.50
CA GLN A 91 5.15 15.89 -28.40
C GLN A 91 4.56 14.69 -27.68
N SER A 92 5.20 13.53 -27.73
CA SER A 92 4.71 12.33 -27.04
C SER A 92 4.98 12.40 -25.53
N TRP A 93 3.95 12.09 -24.75
CA TRP A 93 4.01 11.94 -23.28
C TRP A 93 3.59 10.52 -22.83
N ASP A 94 3.62 9.59 -23.77
CA ASP A 94 3.52 8.16 -23.51
C ASP A 94 4.91 7.56 -23.46
N ALA A 95 5.31 7.01 -22.31
CA ALA A 95 6.63 6.43 -22.13
C ALA A 95 6.90 5.27 -23.09
N THR A 96 5.88 4.48 -23.38
CA THR A 96 5.98 3.33 -24.30
C THR A 96 6.22 3.79 -25.72
N GLU A 97 5.47 4.81 -26.17
CA GLU A 97 5.65 5.41 -27.51
C GLU A 97 7.06 6.02 -27.65
N VAL A 98 7.51 6.76 -26.64
CA VAL A 98 8.87 7.38 -26.64
C VAL A 98 9.96 6.30 -26.72
N GLU A 99 9.85 5.21 -25.99
CA GLU A 99 10.82 4.10 -26.05
C GLU A 99 10.77 3.36 -27.41
N ASP A 100 9.59 3.22 -28.03
CA ASP A 100 9.47 2.61 -29.37
C ASP A 100 10.11 3.49 -30.44
N ILE A 101 9.90 4.80 -30.39
CA ILE A 101 10.55 5.76 -31.28
C ILE A 101 12.08 5.67 -31.14
N TYR A 102 12.58 5.49 -29.92
CA TYR A 102 14.01 5.37 -29.63
C TYR A 102 14.61 4.02 -30.02
N LEU A 103 13.81 2.94 -30.08
CA LEU A 103 14.28 1.56 -30.25
C LEU A 103 15.25 1.35 -31.43
N PRO A 104 15.02 1.90 -32.65
CA PRO A 104 15.95 1.79 -33.78
C PRO A 104 17.31 2.46 -33.54
N TYR A 105 17.36 3.44 -32.66
CA TYR A 105 18.55 4.27 -32.36
C TYR A 105 19.30 3.81 -31.11
N LYS A 106 18.69 2.88 -30.36
CA LYS A 106 19.30 2.37 -29.11
C LYS A 106 20.59 1.63 -29.42
N PRO A 107 21.73 1.94 -28.75
CA PRO A 107 22.97 1.23 -28.95
C PRO A 107 22.80 -0.28 -28.76
N LYS A 108 23.11 -1.04 -29.79
CA LYS A 108 22.92 -2.51 -29.82
C LYS A 108 24.25 -3.23 -29.58
N ARG A 109 24.17 -4.39 -28.92
CA ARG A 109 25.24 -5.36 -28.93
C ARG A 109 25.23 -6.08 -30.29
N LYS A 110 26.30 -6.85 -30.60
CA LYS A 110 26.36 -7.67 -31.83
C LYS A 110 25.10 -8.50 -32.02
N THR A 111 24.24 -8.09 -32.97
CA THR A 111 23.03 -8.84 -33.35
C THR A 111 23.29 -9.68 -34.61
N ARG A 112 22.41 -10.67 -34.89
CA ARG A 112 22.49 -11.44 -36.15
C ARG A 112 22.32 -10.53 -37.36
N ALA A 113 21.43 -9.57 -37.28
CA ALA A 113 21.21 -8.57 -38.32
C ALA A 113 22.44 -7.69 -38.55
N GLU A 114 23.09 -7.23 -37.47
CA GLU A 114 24.33 -6.48 -37.59
C GLU A 114 25.46 -7.29 -38.25
N ALA A 115 25.61 -8.55 -37.86
CA ALA A 115 26.55 -9.45 -38.52
C ALA A 115 26.22 -9.63 -40.02
N ALA A 116 24.93 -9.73 -40.37
CA ALA A 116 24.51 -9.80 -41.77
C ALA A 116 24.76 -8.50 -42.55
N ARG A 117 24.58 -7.31 -41.93
CA ARG A 117 24.94 -6.01 -42.55
C ARG A 117 26.44 -5.94 -42.80
N GLN A 118 27.27 -6.40 -41.86
CA GLN A 118 28.72 -6.43 -42.06
C GLN A 118 29.13 -7.35 -43.22
N LYS A 119 28.39 -8.42 -43.49
CA LYS A 119 28.55 -9.27 -44.69
C LYS A 119 28.05 -8.63 -45.99
N GLY A 120 27.49 -7.40 -45.93
CA GLY A 120 26.96 -6.68 -47.09
C GLY A 120 25.62 -7.17 -47.60
N LEU A 121 24.77 -7.77 -46.75
CA LEU A 121 23.48 -8.36 -47.14
C LEU A 121 22.28 -7.40 -47.05
N GLU A 122 22.47 -6.14 -46.68
CA GLU A 122 21.39 -5.14 -46.59
C GLU A 122 20.71 -4.86 -47.94
N PRO A 123 21.44 -4.78 -49.12
CA PRO A 123 20.79 -4.63 -50.39
C PRO A 123 19.89 -5.83 -50.75
N LEU A 124 20.26 -7.07 -50.34
CA LEU A 124 19.42 -8.25 -50.55
C LEU A 124 18.14 -8.14 -49.67
N ALA A 125 18.26 -7.75 -48.43
CA ALA A 125 17.09 -7.53 -47.54
C ALA A 125 16.14 -6.48 -48.14
N THR A 126 16.67 -5.39 -48.70
CA THR A 126 15.88 -4.37 -49.37
C THR A 126 15.18 -4.90 -50.62
N LEU A 127 15.88 -5.71 -51.44
CA LEU A 127 15.31 -6.37 -52.62
C LEU A 127 14.14 -7.30 -52.22
N LEU A 128 14.31 -8.10 -51.20
CA LEU A 128 13.27 -8.99 -50.69
C LEU A 128 12.05 -8.19 -50.19
N LEU A 129 12.23 -7.09 -49.47
CA LEU A 129 11.15 -6.25 -48.94
C LEU A 129 10.35 -5.55 -50.04
N LEU A 130 10.95 -5.24 -51.19
CA LEU A 130 10.24 -4.68 -52.33
C LEU A 130 9.28 -5.68 -52.96
N GLN A 131 9.53 -7.00 -52.87
CA GLN A 131 8.68 -8.11 -53.35
C GLN A 131 8.31 -8.01 -54.83
N ARG A 132 9.17 -7.39 -55.65
CA ARG A 132 8.96 -7.16 -57.09
C ARG A 132 9.76 -8.10 -57.98
N GLU A 133 10.77 -8.78 -57.42
CA GLU A 133 11.64 -9.66 -58.16
C GLU A 133 11.00 -11.02 -58.32
N ASN A 134 10.80 -11.48 -59.56
CA ASN A 134 10.23 -12.80 -59.87
C ASN A 134 11.28 -13.88 -60.13
N HIS A 135 12.54 -13.47 -60.34
CA HIS A 135 13.67 -14.37 -60.63
C HIS A 135 14.78 -14.21 -59.58
N LEU A 136 14.40 -14.41 -58.30
CA LEU A 136 15.29 -14.24 -57.15
C LEU A 136 16.57 -15.09 -57.30
N ASP A 137 16.45 -16.35 -57.75
CA ASP A 137 17.57 -17.28 -57.92
C ASP A 137 18.69 -16.72 -58.79
N SER A 138 18.31 -15.91 -59.83
CA SER A 138 19.31 -15.31 -60.71
C SER A 138 20.06 -14.14 -60.03
N ARG A 139 19.55 -13.59 -58.95
CA ARG A 139 20.14 -12.47 -58.20
C ARG A 139 21.02 -12.95 -57.04
N LEU A 140 20.73 -14.11 -56.44
CA LEU A 140 21.39 -14.61 -55.23
C LEU A 140 22.91 -14.79 -55.41
N PRO A 141 23.44 -15.34 -56.50
CA PRO A 141 24.90 -15.51 -56.66
C PRO A 141 25.71 -14.23 -56.47
N ALA A 142 25.10 -13.06 -56.80
CA ALA A 142 25.76 -11.77 -56.62
C ALA A 142 26.05 -11.41 -55.16
N PHE A 143 25.35 -12.02 -54.22
CA PHE A 143 25.48 -11.80 -52.76
C PHE A 143 26.36 -12.84 -52.05
N VAL A 144 26.72 -13.90 -52.75
CA VAL A 144 27.65 -14.91 -52.23
C VAL A 144 29.09 -14.42 -52.37
N LYS A 145 29.56 -13.61 -51.42
CA LYS A 145 30.88 -12.96 -51.42
C LYS A 145 31.44 -12.91 -50.01
N GLY A 146 32.77 -12.87 -49.91
CA GLY A 146 33.45 -12.73 -48.60
C GLY A 146 33.08 -13.88 -47.64
N ASP A 147 32.49 -13.54 -46.49
CA ASP A 147 32.14 -14.48 -45.46
C ASP A 147 30.76 -15.13 -45.66
N VAL A 148 30.07 -14.90 -46.80
CA VAL A 148 28.82 -15.55 -47.17
C VAL A 148 29.10 -16.86 -47.86
N LYS A 149 28.69 -18.00 -47.28
CA LYS A 149 29.06 -19.34 -47.72
C LYS A 149 28.33 -19.77 -48.99
N ASP A 150 27.03 -19.52 -49.02
CA ASP A 150 26.13 -19.96 -50.09
C ASP A 150 24.89 -19.04 -50.15
N GLU A 151 24.00 -19.32 -51.09
CA GLU A 151 22.76 -18.56 -51.33
C GLU A 151 21.83 -18.63 -50.10
N GLU A 152 21.75 -19.77 -49.42
CA GLU A 152 20.92 -19.87 -48.21
C GLU A 152 21.49 -19.07 -47.03
N ASP A 153 22.84 -19.01 -46.87
CA ASP A 153 23.46 -18.12 -45.86
C ASP A 153 23.17 -16.63 -46.18
N ALA A 154 23.13 -16.26 -47.49
CA ALA A 154 22.74 -14.93 -47.92
C ALA A 154 21.28 -14.66 -47.57
N LEU A 155 20.36 -15.56 -47.92
CA LEU A 155 18.93 -15.41 -47.64
C LEU A 155 18.67 -15.35 -46.11
N LYS A 156 19.33 -16.22 -45.36
CA LYS A 156 19.24 -16.24 -43.89
C LYS A 156 19.68 -14.90 -43.29
N GLY A 157 20.81 -14.35 -43.74
CA GLY A 157 21.28 -13.04 -43.28
C GLY A 157 20.33 -11.92 -43.68
N ALA A 158 19.78 -11.95 -44.87
CA ALA A 158 18.76 -10.98 -45.29
C ALA A 158 17.48 -11.08 -44.44
N ARG A 159 17.01 -12.31 -44.14
CA ARG A 159 15.87 -12.54 -43.23
C ARG A 159 16.16 -12.03 -41.82
N ASP A 160 17.37 -12.19 -41.31
CA ASP A 160 17.74 -11.64 -39.97
C ASP A 160 17.65 -10.10 -39.95
N ILE A 161 18.07 -9.43 -41.04
CA ILE A 161 17.92 -7.97 -41.16
C ILE A 161 16.46 -7.56 -41.21
N ILE A 162 15.63 -8.23 -42.05
CA ILE A 162 14.20 -7.96 -42.13
C ILE A 162 13.50 -8.20 -40.80
N ALA A 163 13.84 -9.30 -40.10
CA ALA A 163 13.27 -9.63 -38.79
C ALA A 163 13.56 -8.54 -37.75
N GLU A 164 14.77 -7.97 -37.75
CA GLU A 164 15.11 -6.86 -36.85
C GLU A 164 14.29 -5.60 -37.21
N GLN A 165 14.22 -5.24 -38.49
CA GLN A 165 13.42 -4.08 -38.95
C GLN A 165 11.94 -4.20 -38.57
N VAL A 166 11.35 -5.39 -38.76
CA VAL A 166 9.96 -5.67 -38.35
C VAL A 166 9.80 -5.55 -36.84
N SER A 167 10.77 -6.03 -36.07
CA SER A 167 10.72 -5.98 -34.61
C SER A 167 10.81 -4.57 -34.03
N GLU A 168 11.36 -3.63 -34.79
CA GLU A 168 11.52 -2.21 -34.44
C GLU A 168 10.43 -1.31 -35.04
N ASP A 169 9.59 -1.86 -35.92
CA ASP A 169 8.46 -1.11 -36.49
C ASP A 169 7.37 -0.89 -35.43
N GLU A 170 7.14 0.39 -35.07
CA GLU A 170 6.11 0.79 -34.12
C GLU A 170 4.73 0.23 -34.47
N ARG A 171 4.38 0.11 -35.77
CA ARG A 171 3.09 -0.41 -36.21
C ARG A 171 2.95 -1.90 -35.88
N ALA A 172 4.03 -2.68 -36.07
CA ALA A 172 4.06 -4.08 -35.70
C ALA A 172 3.91 -4.27 -34.19
N ARG A 173 4.65 -3.48 -33.41
CA ARG A 173 4.58 -3.50 -31.93
C ARG A 173 3.19 -3.11 -31.44
N ASN A 174 2.62 -2.04 -31.94
CA ASN A 174 1.27 -1.58 -31.55
C ASN A 174 0.18 -2.57 -31.97
N GLN A 175 0.30 -3.22 -33.13
CA GLN A 175 -0.60 -4.30 -33.54
C GLN A 175 -0.57 -5.46 -32.54
N LEU A 176 0.61 -5.90 -32.13
CA LEU A 176 0.76 -6.96 -31.14
C LEU A 176 0.27 -6.53 -29.74
N ARG A 177 0.59 -5.32 -29.28
CA ARG A 177 0.07 -4.81 -28.01
C ARG A 177 -1.46 -4.81 -27.98
N ASN A 178 -2.10 -4.43 -29.08
CA ASN A 178 -3.54 -4.49 -29.21
C ASN A 178 -4.09 -5.93 -29.09
N GLN A 179 -3.40 -6.90 -29.69
CA GLN A 179 -3.78 -8.31 -29.54
C GLN A 179 -3.56 -8.80 -28.11
N PHE A 180 -2.38 -8.57 -27.55
CA PHE A 180 -2.09 -8.92 -26.14
C PHE A 180 -3.10 -8.26 -25.18
N SER A 181 -3.37 -6.99 -25.35
CA SER A 181 -4.35 -6.27 -24.52
C SER A 181 -5.75 -6.88 -24.58
N ARG A 182 -6.17 -7.43 -25.72
CA ARG A 182 -7.52 -7.98 -25.90
C ARG A 182 -7.63 -9.45 -25.60
N GLN A 183 -6.61 -10.25 -25.94
CA GLN A 183 -6.69 -11.70 -26.07
C GLN A 183 -5.64 -12.43 -25.27
N ALA A 184 -4.68 -11.75 -24.63
CA ALA A 184 -3.65 -12.43 -23.84
C ALA A 184 -4.25 -13.31 -22.75
N VAL A 185 -3.73 -14.52 -22.67
CA VAL A 185 -4.08 -15.52 -21.65
C VAL A 185 -2.85 -15.75 -20.79
N ILE A 186 -3.04 -15.69 -19.48
CA ILE A 186 -2.02 -16.16 -18.53
C ILE A 186 -2.19 -17.66 -18.35
N THR A 187 -1.10 -18.39 -18.57
CA THR A 187 -1.05 -19.84 -18.34
C THR A 187 0.01 -20.15 -17.30
N SER A 188 -0.27 -21.12 -16.47
CA SER A 188 0.67 -21.62 -15.46
C SER A 188 0.70 -23.14 -15.47
N LYS A 189 1.89 -23.71 -15.42
CA LYS A 189 2.11 -25.16 -15.33
C LYS A 189 3.15 -25.46 -14.26
N VAL A 190 2.96 -26.55 -13.52
CA VAL A 190 3.98 -27.01 -12.56
C VAL A 190 5.25 -27.45 -13.30
N VAL A 191 6.39 -27.13 -12.72
CA VAL A 191 7.69 -27.60 -13.23
C VAL A 191 7.78 -29.11 -13.00
N LYS A 192 8.07 -29.86 -14.06
CA LYS A 192 8.14 -31.33 -14.04
C LYS A 192 9.08 -31.82 -12.93
N GLY A 193 8.57 -32.72 -12.09
CA GLY A 193 9.30 -33.30 -10.95
C GLY A 193 9.29 -32.45 -9.68
N LYS A 194 8.52 -31.36 -9.64
CA LYS A 194 8.37 -30.51 -8.44
C LYS A 194 6.94 -30.47 -7.88
N GLU A 195 6.11 -31.44 -8.24
CA GLU A 195 4.70 -31.50 -7.86
C GLU A 195 4.48 -31.53 -6.34
N GLU A 196 5.32 -32.25 -5.60
CA GLU A 196 5.24 -32.34 -4.14
C GLU A 196 5.70 -31.04 -3.47
N GLU A 197 6.82 -30.47 -3.91
CA GLU A 197 7.35 -29.20 -3.41
C GLU A 197 6.38 -28.05 -3.68
N ALA A 198 5.71 -28.08 -4.84
CA ALA A 198 4.74 -27.09 -5.28
C ALA A 198 3.32 -27.28 -4.72
N ALA A 199 3.08 -28.20 -3.77
CA ALA A 199 1.72 -28.56 -3.32
C ALA A 199 0.84 -27.36 -2.92
N LYS A 200 1.43 -26.29 -2.37
CA LYS A 200 0.72 -25.04 -2.04
C LYS A 200 0.18 -24.26 -3.26
N TYR A 201 0.68 -24.59 -4.48
CA TYR A 201 0.25 -23.99 -5.74
C TYR A 201 -0.58 -24.93 -6.59
N ARG A 202 -1.16 -26.00 -6.04
CA ARG A 202 -1.90 -27.04 -6.78
C ARG A 202 -2.98 -26.47 -7.69
N ASP A 203 -3.67 -25.41 -7.28
CA ASP A 203 -4.70 -24.76 -8.08
C ASP A 203 -4.15 -24.09 -9.36
N TYR A 204 -2.82 -23.95 -9.49
CA TYR A 204 -2.11 -23.35 -10.63
C TYR A 204 -1.24 -24.33 -11.43
N PHE A 205 -1.36 -25.64 -11.21
CA PHE A 205 -0.56 -26.65 -11.89
C PHE A 205 -0.88 -26.80 -13.37
N ASP A 206 -2.13 -26.56 -13.74
CA ASP A 206 -2.62 -26.46 -15.12
C ASP A 206 -3.70 -25.38 -15.16
N PHE A 207 -3.25 -24.14 -15.15
CA PHE A 207 -4.12 -22.97 -15.05
C PHE A 207 -4.09 -22.15 -16.32
N SER A 208 -5.25 -21.67 -16.76
CA SER A 208 -5.39 -20.82 -17.93
C SER A 208 -6.57 -19.86 -17.74
N GLU A 209 -6.32 -18.57 -17.86
CA GLU A 209 -7.36 -17.54 -17.74
C GLU A 209 -7.02 -16.33 -18.62
N PRO A 210 -8.01 -15.63 -19.23
CA PRO A 210 -7.75 -14.34 -19.87
C PRO A 210 -7.10 -13.36 -18.89
N LEU A 211 -5.98 -12.75 -19.28
CA LEU A 211 -5.21 -11.84 -18.40
C LEU A 211 -6.07 -10.72 -17.81
N LYS A 212 -7.03 -10.19 -18.58
CA LYS A 212 -7.98 -9.17 -18.14
C LYS A 212 -8.87 -9.58 -16.96
N ARG A 213 -9.11 -10.89 -16.80
CA ARG A 213 -9.97 -11.45 -15.75
C ARG A 213 -9.18 -11.98 -14.57
N CYS A 214 -7.86 -12.13 -14.74
CA CYS A 214 -7.01 -12.60 -13.67
C CYS A 214 -6.92 -11.57 -12.56
N SER A 215 -7.44 -11.92 -11.40
CA SER A 215 -7.40 -11.05 -10.22
C SER A 215 -5.98 -10.90 -9.68
N SER A 216 -5.69 -9.75 -9.06
CA SER A 216 -4.35 -9.40 -8.57
C SER A 216 -3.79 -10.45 -7.61
N HIS A 217 -4.60 -11.00 -6.70
CA HIS A 217 -4.14 -12.03 -5.76
C HIS A 217 -3.75 -13.34 -6.45
N ARG A 218 -4.47 -13.75 -7.52
CA ARG A 218 -4.09 -14.94 -8.32
C ARG A 218 -2.80 -14.69 -9.09
N LEU A 219 -2.69 -13.52 -9.72
CA LEU A 219 -1.48 -13.14 -10.42
C LEU A 219 -0.27 -13.15 -9.48
N LEU A 220 -0.39 -12.55 -8.29
CA LEU A 220 0.69 -12.54 -7.29
C LEU A 220 1.04 -13.95 -6.81
N ALA A 221 0.05 -14.83 -6.59
CA ALA A 221 0.30 -16.24 -6.24
C ALA A 221 1.06 -16.98 -7.32
N ILE A 222 0.65 -16.85 -8.59
CA ILE A 222 1.29 -17.46 -9.76
C ILE A 222 2.73 -16.95 -9.91
N ARG A 223 2.93 -15.63 -9.76
CA ARG A 223 4.26 -15.01 -9.85
C ARG A 223 5.20 -15.42 -8.71
N ARG A 224 4.67 -15.62 -7.51
CA ARG A 224 5.44 -16.22 -6.40
C ARG A 224 5.89 -17.62 -6.74
N GLY A 225 4.98 -18.48 -7.24
CA GLY A 225 5.32 -19.84 -7.66
C GLY A 225 6.35 -19.88 -8.79
N GLU A 226 6.32 -18.89 -9.71
CA GLU A 226 7.32 -18.72 -10.76
C GLU A 226 8.69 -18.32 -10.19
N SER A 227 8.71 -17.33 -9.29
CA SER A 227 9.94 -16.83 -8.66
C SER A 227 10.63 -17.90 -7.78
N GLU A 228 9.85 -18.79 -7.16
CA GLU A 228 10.33 -19.96 -6.43
C GLU A 228 10.80 -21.09 -7.38
N GLY A 229 10.63 -20.94 -8.70
CA GLY A 229 10.99 -21.95 -9.69
C GLY A 229 10.12 -23.21 -9.64
N LEU A 230 8.89 -23.10 -9.14
CA LEU A 230 7.91 -24.18 -8.99
C LEU A 230 6.86 -24.17 -10.11
N LEU A 231 6.56 -23.00 -10.66
CA LEU A 231 5.64 -22.82 -11.77
C LEU A 231 6.37 -22.25 -12.99
N LYS A 232 5.90 -22.65 -14.18
CA LYS A 232 6.28 -22.06 -15.46
C LYS A 232 5.09 -21.23 -15.96
N VAL A 233 5.30 -19.94 -16.14
CA VAL A 233 4.25 -18.97 -16.49
C VAL A 233 4.48 -18.42 -17.90
N SER A 234 3.41 -18.19 -18.65
CA SER A 234 3.42 -17.50 -19.94
C SER A 234 2.20 -16.59 -20.05
N ILE A 235 2.38 -15.43 -20.70
CA ILE A 235 1.33 -14.47 -20.99
C ILE A 235 1.35 -14.19 -22.49
N SER A 236 0.47 -14.82 -23.24
CA SER A 236 0.44 -14.69 -24.70
C SER A 236 -0.97 -14.89 -25.24
N PRO A 237 -1.35 -14.19 -26.31
CA PRO A 237 -2.46 -14.60 -27.15
C PRO A 237 -2.08 -15.81 -28.02
N ASP A 238 -2.96 -16.21 -28.96
CA ASP A 238 -2.66 -17.25 -29.93
C ASP A 238 -1.52 -16.85 -30.85
N ASP A 239 -0.48 -17.69 -30.95
CA ASP A 239 0.74 -17.40 -31.70
C ASP A 239 0.51 -17.36 -33.20
N GLU A 240 -0.33 -18.27 -33.75
CA GLU A 240 -0.59 -18.31 -35.19
C GLU A 240 -1.44 -17.13 -35.66
N GLU A 241 -2.40 -16.70 -34.84
CA GLU A 241 -3.18 -15.49 -35.13
C GLU A 241 -2.30 -14.25 -35.14
N CYS A 242 -1.39 -14.12 -34.15
CA CYS A 242 -0.45 -12.99 -34.06
C CYS A 242 0.50 -12.95 -35.24
N ALA A 243 1.15 -14.07 -35.56
CA ALA A 243 2.07 -14.18 -36.69
C ALA A 243 1.36 -13.92 -38.02
N GLY A 244 0.16 -14.49 -38.20
CA GLY A 244 -0.63 -14.29 -39.42
C GLY A 244 -1.05 -12.84 -39.65
N ARG A 245 -1.42 -12.11 -38.61
CA ARG A 245 -1.73 -10.67 -38.71
C ARG A 245 -0.51 -9.83 -39.06
N LEU A 246 0.67 -10.16 -38.52
CA LEU A 246 1.92 -9.51 -38.90
C LEU A 246 2.28 -9.81 -40.36
N GLU A 247 2.14 -11.06 -40.81
CA GLU A 247 2.37 -11.41 -42.21
C GLU A 247 1.48 -10.56 -43.13
N GLN A 248 0.20 -10.37 -42.84
CA GLN A 248 -0.71 -9.53 -43.62
C GLN A 248 -0.26 -8.07 -43.71
N MET A 249 0.53 -7.57 -42.77
CA MET A 249 1.07 -6.20 -42.84
C MET A 249 2.26 -6.07 -43.80
N TYR A 250 3.06 -7.11 -43.94
CA TYR A 250 4.35 -7.06 -44.63
C TYR A 250 4.35 -7.84 -45.96
N VAL A 251 3.62 -8.92 -46.07
CA VAL A 251 3.59 -9.76 -47.27
C VAL A 251 2.56 -9.20 -48.27
N ARG A 252 3.02 -8.82 -49.46
CA ARG A 252 2.21 -8.12 -50.45
C ARG A 252 1.91 -8.94 -51.72
N GLY A 253 2.56 -10.08 -51.89
CA GLY A 253 2.45 -10.92 -53.08
C GLY A 253 2.61 -12.39 -52.72
N ASN A 254 2.84 -13.21 -53.74
CA ASN A 254 3.00 -14.67 -53.62
C ASN A 254 4.26 -15.19 -54.38
N ASN A 255 5.20 -14.30 -54.73
CA ASN A 255 6.47 -14.69 -55.32
C ASN A 255 7.49 -15.17 -54.25
N GLU A 256 8.66 -15.60 -54.67
CA GLU A 256 9.70 -16.09 -53.78
C GLU A 256 10.16 -15.03 -52.77
N CYS A 257 10.29 -13.77 -53.19
CA CYS A 257 10.61 -12.69 -52.26
C CYS A 257 9.54 -12.54 -51.19
N SER A 258 8.26 -12.66 -51.54
CA SER A 258 7.14 -12.60 -50.57
C SER A 258 7.20 -13.75 -49.55
N ARG A 259 7.59 -14.97 -50.02
CA ARG A 259 7.80 -16.11 -49.13
C ARG A 259 8.92 -15.86 -48.13
N GLN A 260 10.08 -15.33 -48.62
CA GLN A 260 11.21 -14.99 -47.76
C GLN A 260 10.88 -13.92 -46.71
N VAL A 261 10.08 -12.90 -47.11
CA VAL A 261 9.57 -11.89 -46.17
C VAL A 261 8.63 -12.52 -45.14
N GLY A 262 7.72 -13.40 -45.55
CA GLY A 262 6.85 -14.13 -44.61
C GLY A 262 7.62 -14.94 -43.56
N GLU A 263 8.65 -15.68 -44.01
CA GLU A 263 9.55 -16.40 -43.08
C GLU A 263 10.27 -15.47 -42.12
N ALA A 264 10.76 -14.32 -42.59
CA ALA A 264 11.41 -13.31 -41.75
C ALA A 264 10.45 -12.69 -40.73
N VAL A 265 9.19 -12.42 -41.11
CA VAL A 265 8.15 -11.89 -40.21
C VAL A 265 7.79 -12.90 -39.14
N ARG A 266 7.66 -14.18 -39.46
CA ARG A 266 7.42 -15.26 -38.49
C ARG A 266 8.59 -15.41 -37.52
N ASP A 267 9.83 -15.32 -38.01
CA ASP A 267 11.02 -15.32 -37.14
C ASP A 267 11.06 -14.08 -36.25
N ALA A 268 10.76 -12.88 -36.81
CA ALA A 268 10.66 -11.65 -36.03
C ALA A 268 9.65 -11.77 -34.89
N TYR A 269 8.47 -12.33 -35.17
CA TYR A 269 7.47 -12.58 -34.15
C TYR A 269 7.99 -13.52 -33.06
N LYS A 270 8.41 -14.72 -33.44
CA LYS A 270 8.77 -15.79 -32.50
C LYS A 270 9.99 -15.44 -31.65
N ARG A 271 11.02 -14.86 -32.24
CA ARG A 271 12.32 -14.65 -31.61
C ARG A 271 12.49 -13.27 -30.98
N LEU A 272 11.87 -12.23 -31.52
CA LEU A 272 12.11 -10.84 -31.11
C LEU A 272 10.87 -10.18 -30.50
N LEU A 273 9.75 -10.15 -31.20
CA LEU A 273 8.56 -9.41 -30.79
C LEU A 273 7.82 -10.09 -29.63
N LYS A 274 7.50 -11.39 -29.77
CA LYS A 274 6.76 -12.11 -28.72
C LYS A 274 7.45 -12.05 -27.37
N PRO A 275 8.75 -12.37 -27.21
CA PRO A 275 9.42 -12.29 -25.92
C PRO A 275 9.46 -10.86 -25.36
N SER A 276 9.60 -9.86 -26.23
CA SER A 276 9.62 -8.45 -25.85
C SER A 276 8.26 -8.00 -25.31
N ILE A 277 7.17 -8.26 -26.06
CA ILE A 277 5.82 -7.85 -25.70
C ILE A 277 5.29 -8.70 -24.51
N GLU A 278 5.62 -9.98 -24.44
CA GLU A 278 5.30 -10.83 -23.30
C GLU A 278 5.94 -10.30 -22.01
N THR A 279 7.21 -9.87 -22.05
CA THR A 279 7.90 -9.22 -20.93
C THR A 279 7.22 -7.92 -20.54
N GLU A 280 6.84 -7.09 -21.50
CA GLU A 280 6.11 -5.83 -21.29
C GLU A 280 4.78 -6.09 -20.56
N PHE A 281 3.94 -7.00 -21.06
CA PHE A 281 2.65 -7.33 -20.45
C PHE A 281 2.78 -8.04 -19.10
N SER A 282 3.84 -8.80 -18.94
CA SER A 282 4.22 -9.41 -17.68
C SER A 282 4.53 -8.34 -16.62
N ALA A 283 5.31 -7.32 -16.98
CA ALA A 283 5.64 -6.21 -16.10
C ALA A 283 4.42 -5.35 -15.79
N LEU A 284 3.64 -4.95 -16.81
CA LEU A 284 2.44 -4.12 -16.65
C LEU A 284 1.37 -4.80 -15.77
N SER A 285 1.14 -6.10 -15.99
CA SER A 285 0.19 -6.84 -15.17
C SER A 285 0.64 -6.98 -13.72
N LYS A 286 1.95 -7.16 -13.49
CA LYS A 286 2.54 -7.20 -12.15
C LYS A 286 2.44 -5.85 -11.45
N GLU A 287 2.79 -4.75 -12.12
CA GLU A 287 2.68 -3.39 -11.60
C GLU A 287 1.25 -3.08 -11.15
N LYS A 288 0.27 -3.38 -12.01
CA LYS A 288 -1.15 -3.21 -11.67
C LYS A 288 -1.56 -4.04 -10.46
N ALA A 289 -1.12 -5.30 -10.39
CA ALA A 289 -1.44 -6.17 -9.25
C ALA A 289 -0.79 -5.67 -7.95
N ASP A 290 0.43 -5.15 -8.03
CA ASP A 290 1.14 -4.54 -6.90
C ASP A 290 0.41 -3.30 -6.39
N GLU A 291 0.01 -2.39 -7.26
CA GLU A 291 -0.73 -1.18 -6.90
C GLU A 291 -2.06 -1.50 -6.20
N GLU A 292 -2.83 -2.47 -6.74
CA GLU A 292 -4.09 -2.91 -6.14
C GLU A 292 -3.86 -3.56 -4.76
N ALA A 293 -2.87 -4.43 -4.62
CA ALA A 293 -2.55 -5.08 -3.35
C ALA A 293 -2.05 -4.07 -2.31
N ILE A 294 -1.14 -3.16 -2.69
CA ILE A 294 -0.60 -2.12 -1.81
C ILE A 294 -1.71 -1.18 -1.32
N ARG A 295 -2.70 -0.84 -2.16
CA ARG A 295 -3.86 -0.05 -1.74
C ARG A 295 -4.64 -0.75 -0.63
N VAL A 296 -4.88 -2.05 -0.75
CA VAL A 296 -5.54 -2.85 0.30
C VAL A 296 -4.69 -2.88 1.56
N PHE A 297 -3.37 -3.10 1.43
CA PHE A 297 -2.46 -3.13 2.59
C PHE A 297 -2.41 -1.78 3.32
N ALA A 298 -2.39 -0.67 2.59
CA ALA A 298 -2.48 0.67 3.17
C ALA A 298 -3.81 0.89 3.91
N GLY A 299 -4.93 0.42 3.34
CA GLY A 299 -6.25 0.44 3.99
C GLY A 299 -6.27 -0.39 5.28
N ASN A 300 -5.72 -1.60 5.25
CA ASN A 300 -5.61 -2.46 6.41
C ASN A 300 -4.74 -1.82 7.51
N LEU A 301 -3.58 -1.26 7.13
CA LEU A 301 -2.72 -0.56 8.08
C LEU A 301 -3.45 0.64 8.72
N ARG A 302 -4.14 1.44 7.90
CA ARG A 302 -4.93 2.58 8.40
C ARG A 302 -5.94 2.14 9.45
N GLN A 303 -6.64 1.04 9.22
CA GLN A 303 -7.62 0.52 10.18
C GLN A 303 -6.97 0.04 11.47
N LEU A 304 -5.80 -0.61 11.39
CA LEU A 304 -5.03 -1.02 12.58
C LEU A 304 -4.56 0.18 13.40
N LEU A 305 -4.03 1.21 12.74
CA LEU A 305 -3.52 2.41 13.40
C LEU A 305 -4.64 3.25 14.03
N LEU A 306 -5.80 3.30 13.39
CA LEU A 306 -7.00 4.01 13.87
C LEU A 306 -7.93 3.14 14.69
N ALA A 307 -7.51 1.95 15.11
CA ALA A 307 -8.29 1.11 16.00
C ALA A 307 -8.56 1.84 17.33
N PRO A 308 -9.73 1.59 17.96
CA PRO A 308 -10.15 2.27 19.19
C PRO A 308 -9.14 2.07 20.33
N PRO A 309 -8.63 3.14 20.96
CA PRO A 309 -7.76 3.00 22.13
C PRO A 309 -8.59 2.77 23.39
N LEU A 310 -8.06 1.96 24.31
CA LEU A 310 -8.62 1.83 25.65
C LEU A 310 -8.37 3.09 26.49
N GLY A 311 -7.30 3.82 26.18
CA GLY A 311 -6.86 4.99 26.90
C GLY A 311 -5.98 4.68 28.12
N GLN A 312 -5.87 5.65 29.02
CA GLN A 312 -5.00 5.58 30.21
C GLN A 312 -5.64 4.73 31.31
N LYS A 313 -5.48 3.40 31.20
CA LYS A 313 -5.90 2.43 32.19
C LYS A 313 -4.73 1.53 32.61
N ARG A 314 -4.86 0.89 33.77
CA ARG A 314 -3.89 -0.11 34.23
C ARG A 314 -4.16 -1.43 33.51
N VAL A 315 -3.21 -1.88 32.70
CA VAL A 315 -3.39 -3.03 31.80
C VAL A 315 -2.44 -4.16 32.17
N MET A 316 -2.97 -5.38 32.15
CA MET A 316 -2.14 -6.58 32.15
C MET A 316 -1.94 -7.05 30.72
N GLY A 317 -0.70 -7.08 30.24
CA GLY A 317 -0.32 -7.67 28.95
C GLY A 317 0.02 -9.14 29.11
N VAL A 318 -0.49 -9.97 28.22
CA VAL A 318 -0.28 -11.43 28.20
C VAL A 318 0.21 -11.85 26.82
N ASP A 319 1.41 -12.39 26.76
CA ASP A 319 1.96 -13.05 25.57
C ASP A 319 1.79 -14.56 25.73
N PRO A 320 0.83 -15.21 25.04
CA PRO A 320 0.49 -16.61 25.26
C PRO A 320 1.56 -17.57 24.73
N GLY A 321 1.72 -18.72 25.37
CA GLY A 321 2.61 -19.77 24.88
C GLY A 321 2.45 -21.09 25.63
N TYR A 322 2.49 -22.20 24.88
CA TYR A 322 2.39 -23.55 25.49
C TYR A 322 3.68 -23.96 26.22
N ARG A 323 4.79 -24.08 25.49
CA ARG A 323 6.07 -24.59 26.04
C ARG A 323 6.81 -23.55 26.85
N THR A 324 6.83 -22.32 26.36
CA THR A 324 7.54 -21.20 26.98
C THR A 324 6.78 -20.58 28.15
N GLY A 325 5.52 -20.96 28.33
CA GLY A 325 4.59 -20.37 29.29
C GLY A 325 4.01 -19.03 28.78
N CYS A 326 2.99 -18.52 29.46
CA CYS A 326 2.40 -17.22 29.22
C CYS A 326 3.18 -16.14 29.98
N LYS A 327 3.70 -15.14 29.25
CA LYS A 327 4.42 -14.00 29.84
C LYS A 327 3.40 -12.95 30.26
N ILE A 328 3.44 -12.58 31.52
CA ILE A 328 2.54 -11.61 32.13
C ILE A 328 3.33 -10.36 32.45
N VAL A 329 2.77 -9.21 32.10
CA VAL A 329 3.28 -7.90 32.52
C VAL A 329 2.13 -7.07 33.09
N CYS A 330 2.40 -6.32 34.15
CA CYS A 330 1.47 -5.34 34.70
C CYS A 330 1.97 -3.93 34.33
N LEU A 331 1.11 -3.13 33.71
CA LEU A 331 1.41 -1.77 33.27
C LEU A 331 0.57 -0.76 34.06
N ASP A 332 1.17 0.38 34.37
CA ASP A 332 0.43 1.52 34.90
C ASP A 332 -0.39 2.23 33.82
N ALA A 333 -1.13 3.28 34.18
CA ALA A 333 -1.95 4.06 33.26
C ALA A 333 -1.12 4.82 32.18
N GLN A 334 0.17 4.95 32.34
CA GLN A 334 1.11 5.53 31.39
C GLN A 334 1.82 4.49 30.53
N GLY A 335 1.55 3.19 30.77
CA GLY A 335 2.18 2.08 30.07
C GLY A 335 3.58 1.73 30.58
N SER A 336 3.96 2.18 31.79
CA SER A 336 5.21 1.82 32.45
C SER A 336 5.10 0.43 33.07
N LEU A 337 6.17 -0.37 32.96
CA LEU A 337 6.21 -1.71 33.50
C LEU A 337 6.34 -1.69 35.03
N LEU A 338 5.34 -2.26 35.72
CA LEU A 338 5.31 -2.40 37.19
C LEU A 338 5.80 -3.77 37.67
N HIS A 339 5.46 -4.83 36.92
CA HIS A 339 5.76 -6.20 37.27
C HIS A 339 5.76 -7.12 36.04
N ASN A 340 6.54 -8.19 36.08
CA ASN A 340 6.49 -9.25 35.09
C ASN A 340 6.68 -10.62 35.74
N GLU A 341 6.02 -11.63 35.23
CA GLU A 341 6.25 -13.04 35.58
C GLU A 341 5.81 -13.96 34.43
N THR A 342 6.22 -15.23 34.50
CA THR A 342 5.79 -16.27 33.56
C THR A 342 4.96 -17.31 34.29
N ILE A 343 3.77 -17.61 33.77
CA ILE A 343 2.87 -18.64 34.30
C ILE A 343 2.71 -19.78 33.29
N TYR A 344 2.33 -20.96 33.75
CA TYR A 344 2.22 -22.17 32.94
C TYR A 344 0.82 -22.83 33.08
N PRO A 345 -0.26 -22.16 32.62
CA PRO A 345 -1.61 -22.73 32.77
C PRO A 345 -1.89 -23.90 31.83
N HIS A 346 -1.09 -24.05 30.74
CA HIS A 346 -1.30 -25.02 29.68
C HIS A 346 -0.30 -26.19 29.70
N PRO A 347 -0.63 -27.32 29.02
CA PRO A 347 0.35 -28.39 28.81
C PRO A 347 1.62 -27.86 28.06
N PRO A 348 2.84 -28.46 28.32
CA PRO A 348 3.06 -29.68 29.07
C PRO A 348 3.15 -29.52 30.60
N LYS A 349 3.40 -28.30 31.11
CA LYS A 349 3.55 -28.11 32.58
C LYS A 349 2.23 -28.17 33.34
N ASN A 350 1.17 -27.58 32.78
CA ASN A 350 -0.20 -27.62 33.32
C ASN A 350 -0.33 -27.20 34.79
N GLU A 351 0.34 -26.12 35.20
CA GLU A 351 0.32 -25.54 36.54
C GLU A 351 -0.91 -24.63 36.75
N TYR A 352 -2.09 -25.11 36.36
CA TYR A 352 -3.33 -24.31 36.27
C TYR A 352 -3.67 -23.59 37.57
N SER A 353 -3.68 -24.30 38.72
CA SER A 353 -4.07 -23.71 40.00
C SER A 353 -3.07 -22.67 40.54
N GLN A 354 -1.79 -22.81 40.21
CA GLN A 354 -0.76 -21.84 40.58
C GLN A 354 -0.91 -20.60 39.70
N ALA A 355 -1.04 -20.78 38.40
CA ALA A 355 -1.25 -19.71 37.44
C ALA A 355 -2.50 -18.89 37.78
N ALA A 356 -3.61 -19.53 38.14
CA ALA A 356 -4.84 -18.89 38.56
C ALA A 356 -4.64 -17.98 39.78
N ARG A 357 -3.94 -18.49 40.81
CA ARG A 357 -3.63 -17.69 42.02
C ARG A 357 -2.74 -16.50 41.71
N SER A 358 -1.72 -16.69 40.86
CA SER A 358 -0.83 -15.59 40.45
C SER A 358 -1.63 -14.48 39.71
N ILE A 359 -2.44 -14.81 38.72
CA ILE A 359 -3.21 -13.78 37.98
C ILE A 359 -4.17 -13.01 38.88
N VAL A 360 -4.95 -13.72 39.72
CA VAL A 360 -5.91 -13.07 40.65
C VAL A 360 -5.17 -12.12 41.60
N LYS A 361 -4.04 -12.57 42.15
CA LYS A 361 -3.20 -11.74 43.03
C LYS A 361 -2.66 -10.51 42.33
N LEU A 362 -2.14 -10.65 41.08
CA LEU A 362 -1.59 -9.54 40.33
C LEU A 362 -2.67 -8.52 39.94
N VAL A 363 -3.86 -8.97 39.53
CA VAL A 363 -4.99 -8.08 39.22
C VAL A 363 -5.37 -7.24 40.43
N GLU A 364 -5.40 -7.83 41.62
CA GLU A 364 -5.70 -7.13 42.87
C GLU A 364 -4.56 -6.19 43.28
N GLN A 365 -3.33 -6.68 43.31
CA GLN A 365 -2.15 -5.95 43.79
C GLN A 365 -1.88 -4.69 42.93
N TYR A 366 -1.95 -4.82 41.62
CA TYR A 366 -1.66 -3.72 40.68
C TYR A 366 -2.91 -2.99 40.21
N GLN A 367 -4.08 -3.33 40.76
CA GLN A 367 -5.36 -2.67 40.43
C GLN A 367 -5.66 -2.68 38.92
N ILE A 368 -5.44 -3.82 38.28
CA ILE A 368 -5.63 -3.98 36.83
C ILE A 368 -7.11 -3.76 36.47
N GLU A 369 -7.34 -3.01 35.41
CA GLU A 369 -8.67 -2.64 34.88
C GLU A 369 -9.00 -3.41 33.59
N ALA A 370 -7.97 -3.80 32.82
CA ALA A 370 -8.14 -4.57 31.58
C ALA A 370 -6.98 -5.54 31.36
N ILE A 371 -7.24 -6.63 30.63
CA ILE A 371 -6.23 -7.60 30.22
C ILE A 371 -6.16 -7.62 28.68
N ALA A 372 -4.95 -7.50 28.13
CA ALA A 372 -4.64 -7.62 26.71
C ALA A 372 -3.96 -8.97 26.47
N ILE A 373 -4.53 -9.83 25.66
CA ILE A 373 -3.99 -11.14 25.30
C ILE A 373 -3.55 -11.09 23.83
N GLY A 374 -2.29 -11.46 23.53
CA GLY A 374 -1.83 -11.58 22.14
C GLY A 374 -2.62 -12.65 21.38
N ASN A 375 -2.89 -12.42 20.09
CA ASN A 375 -3.69 -13.33 19.26
C ASN A 375 -2.90 -14.49 18.62
N GLY A 376 -1.71 -14.78 19.12
CA GLY A 376 -0.86 -15.87 18.62
C GLY A 376 -1.21 -17.25 19.16
N THR A 377 -0.17 -18.08 19.24
CA THR A 377 -0.30 -19.47 19.71
C THR A 377 -0.82 -19.52 21.15
N ALA A 378 -1.79 -20.40 21.46
CA ALA A 378 -2.44 -20.56 22.75
C ALA A 378 -3.29 -19.36 23.22
N SER A 379 -3.61 -18.42 22.36
CA SER A 379 -4.41 -17.22 22.70
C SER A 379 -5.77 -17.58 23.29
N ARG A 380 -6.49 -18.51 22.69
CA ARG A 380 -7.85 -18.91 23.12
C ARG A 380 -7.85 -19.64 24.43
N GLU A 381 -6.95 -20.60 24.59
CA GLU A 381 -6.82 -21.35 25.82
C GLU A 381 -6.45 -20.40 26.98
N THR A 382 -5.63 -19.39 26.68
CA THR A 382 -5.26 -18.35 27.63
C THR A 382 -6.46 -17.43 27.94
N GLU A 383 -7.24 -17.04 26.94
CA GLU A 383 -8.47 -16.26 27.14
C GLU A 383 -9.49 -17.03 27.99
N GLN A 384 -9.73 -18.31 27.68
CA GLN A 384 -10.62 -19.17 28.47
C GLN A 384 -10.11 -19.35 29.90
N PHE A 385 -8.79 -19.54 30.07
CA PHE A 385 -8.17 -19.63 31.38
C PHE A 385 -8.41 -18.36 32.19
N ILE A 386 -8.14 -17.17 31.61
CA ILE A 386 -8.27 -15.87 32.28
C ILE A 386 -9.73 -15.58 32.61
N THR A 387 -10.66 -15.75 31.66
CA THR A 387 -12.08 -15.46 31.85
C THR A 387 -12.80 -16.42 32.80
N SER A 388 -12.25 -17.62 33.03
CA SER A 388 -12.79 -18.59 33.99
C SER A 388 -12.46 -18.25 35.43
N GLN A 389 -11.53 -17.31 35.70
CA GLN A 389 -11.16 -16.95 37.07
C GLN A 389 -12.18 -15.97 37.67
N ARG A 390 -12.28 -15.97 39.01
CA ARG A 390 -13.09 -15.00 39.75
C ARG A 390 -12.21 -13.87 40.28
N TYR A 391 -12.53 -12.67 39.82
CA TYR A 391 -11.86 -11.45 40.25
C TYR A 391 -12.72 -10.65 41.23
N ASN A 392 -12.08 -9.84 42.09
CA ASN A 392 -12.75 -8.98 43.05
C ASN A 392 -13.31 -7.68 42.41
N ARG A 393 -13.21 -7.52 41.11
CA ARG A 393 -13.63 -6.36 40.33
C ARG A 393 -14.13 -6.76 38.94
N GLU A 394 -14.83 -5.87 38.30
CA GLU A 394 -15.13 -6.00 36.89
C GLU A 394 -13.84 -5.82 36.09
N LEU A 395 -13.57 -6.76 35.18
CA LEU A 395 -12.35 -6.81 34.40
C LEU A 395 -12.70 -7.03 32.92
N GLN A 396 -12.18 -6.14 32.07
CA GLN A 396 -12.35 -6.25 30.63
C GLN A 396 -11.19 -7.06 30.05
N VAL A 397 -11.49 -8.08 29.23
CA VAL A 397 -10.50 -8.92 28.58
C VAL A 397 -10.59 -8.73 27.07
N PHE A 398 -9.45 -8.48 26.43
CA PHE A 398 -9.35 -8.21 24.99
C PHE A 398 -8.27 -9.07 24.36
N VAL A 399 -8.56 -9.59 23.15
CA VAL A 399 -7.54 -10.20 22.30
C VAL A 399 -7.00 -9.12 21.37
N VAL A 400 -5.68 -8.97 21.35
CA VAL A 400 -4.96 -7.90 20.63
C VAL A 400 -4.02 -8.52 19.62
N SER A 401 -3.93 -7.91 18.41
CA SER A 401 -2.95 -8.35 17.41
C SER A 401 -1.52 -8.22 17.94
N GLU A 402 -0.74 -9.28 17.82
CA GLU A 402 0.70 -9.30 18.16
C GLU A 402 1.61 -9.11 16.93
N ASP A 403 1.04 -8.83 15.74
CA ASP A 403 1.80 -8.62 14.51
C ASP A 403 2.90 -7.57 14.69
N GLY A 404 4.16 -7.95 14.40
CA GLY A 404 5.33 -7.11 14.60
C GLY A 404 5.78 -6.92 16.06
N ALA A 405 5.13 -7.52 17.07
CA ALA A 405 5.57 -7.42 18.48
C ALA A 405 6.96 -8.05 18.68
N SER A 406 7.25 -9.15 18.00
CA SER A 406 8.57 -9.78 18.00
C SER A 406 9.65 -8.89 17.39
N ILE A 407 9.31 -8.13 16.34
CA ILE A 407 10.24 -7.18 15.71
C ILE A 407 10.50 -5.99 16.63
N TYR A 408 9.44 -5.45 17.26
CA TYR A 408 9.61 -4.42 18.29
C TYR A 408 10.52 -4.92 19.42
N SER A 409 10.24 -6.09 19.99
CA SER A 409 10.97 -6.62 21.15
C SER A 409 12.47 -6.79 20.89
N ALA A 410 12.87 -7.10 19.65
CA ALA A 410 14.25 -7.22 19.22
C ALA A 410 14.87 -5.88 18.75
N SER A 411 14.07 -4.82 18.60
CA SER A 411 14.52 -3.52 18.09
C SER A 411 15.44 -2.78 19.06
N LYS A 412 16.20 -1.80 18.53
CA LYS A 412 16.97 -0.88 19.36
C LYS A 412 16.05 -0.08 20.30
N THR A 413 14.89 0.37 19.80
CA THR A 413 13.91 1.13 20.58
C THR A 413 13.48 0.37 21.83
N ALA A 414 13.13 -0.92 21.69
CA ALA A 414 12.71 -1.73 22.81
C ALA A 414 13.86 -2.00 23.82
N ARG A 415 15.11 -2.14 23.31
CA ARG A 415 16.29 -2.24 24.17
C ARG A 415 16.56 -0.97 24.96
N ASP A 416 16.41 0.17 24.32
CA ASP A 416 16.59 1.48 24.98
C ASP A 416 15.49 1.75 26.02
N GLU A 417 14.23 1.35 25.74
CA GLU A 417 13.10 1.49 26.67
C GLU A 417 13.19 0.50 27.86
N PHE A 418 13.68 -0.72 27.62
CA PHE A 418 13.72 -1.82 28.60
C PHE A 418 15.07 -2.57 28.56
N PRO A 419 16.17 -1.92 28.96
CA PRO A 419 17.51 -2.51 28.83
C PRO A 419 17.71 -3.76 29.68
N GLU A 420 17.05 -3.84 30.85
CA GLU A 420 17.19 -4.94 31.82
C GLU A 420 16.28 -6.15 31.54
N TYR A 421 15.36 -6.06 30.58
CA TYR A 421 14.38 -7.09 30.27
C TYR A 421 14.67 -7.78 28.94
N ASP A 422 14.31 -9.06 28.84
CA ASP A 422 14.47 -9.84 27.62
C ASP A 422 13.39 -9.54 26.56
N VAL A 423 13.54 -10.17 25.40
CA VAL A 423 12.62 -9.98 24.27
C VAL A 423 11.19 -10.41 24.57
N THR A 424 10.99 -11.38 25.45
CA THR A 424 9.66 -11.92 25.77
C THR A 424 8.87 -10.95 26.63
N VAL A 425 9.51 -10.32 27.61
CA VAL A 425 8.90 -9.26 28.44
C VAL A 425 8.58 -8.04 27.60
N ARG A 426 9.51 -7.61 26.73
CA ARG A 426 9.28 -6.48 25.81
C ARG A 426 8.11 -6.73 24.87
N GLY A 427 7.95 -7.97 24.39
CA GLY A 427 6.80 -8.40 23.58
C GLY A 427 5.47 -8.26 24.32
N ALA A 428 5.40 -8.77 25.54
CA ALA A 428 4.20 -8.67 26.37
C ALA A 428 3.85 -7.22 26.73
N VAL A 429 4.85 -6.35 26.98
CA VAL A 429 4.64 -4.90 27.18
C VAL A 429 4.04 -4.28 25.93
N SER A 430 4.54 -4.61 24.75
CA SER A 430 3.98 -4.09 23.47
C SER A 430 2.53 -4.51 23.29
N ILE A 431 2.16 -5.75 23.59
CA ILE A 431 0.77 -6.23 23.53
C ILE A 431 -0.13 -5.41 24.46
N GLY A 432 0.29 -5.18 25.70
CA GLY A 432 -0.45 -4.34 26.66
C GLY A 432 -0.63 -2.89 26.19
N ARG A 433 0.44 -2.27 25.70
CA ARG A 433 0.44 -0.88 25.20
C ARG A 433 -0.39 -0.70 23.93
N ARG A 434 -0.48 -1.71 23.06
CA ARG A 434 -1.36 -1.68 21.88
C ARG A 434 -2.83 -1.60 22.25
N LEU A 435 -3.25 -2.22 23.35
CA LEU A 435 -4.60 -2.03 23.85
C LEU A 435 -4.82 -0.61 24.35
N MET A 436 -3.82 -0.02 25.02
CA MET A 436 -3.91 1.36 25.51
C MET A 436 -3.99 2.38 24.39
N ASP A 437 -3.08 2.30 23.40
CA ASP A 437 -3.08 3.14 22.17
C ASP A 437 -2.34 2.42 21.02
N PRO A 438 -3.09 1.83 20.06
CA PRO A 438 -2.51 1.12 18.94
C PRO A 438 -1.58 2.01 18.09
N LEU A 439 -1.99 3.25 17.82
CA LEU A 439 -1.20 4.18 17.00
C LEU A 439 0.15 4.49 17.65
N ALA A 440 0.13 4.87 18.93
CA ALA A 440 1.33 5.25 19.67
C ALA A 440 2.36 4.12 19.76
N GLU A 441 1.91 2.87 19.80
CA GLU A 441 2.81 1.71 19.88
C GLU A 441 3.27 1.23 18.51
N LEU A 442 2.37 1.12 17.52
CA LEU A 442 2.71 0.59 16.20
C LEU A 442 3.68 1.48 15.40
N VAL A 443 3.70 2.79 15.62
CA VAL A 443 4.66 3.70 14.97
C VAL A 443 6.11 3.50 15.39
N LYS A 444 6.36 2.71 16.43
CA LYS A 444 7.72 2.39 16.91
C LYS A 444 8.45 1.38 16.01
N ILE A 445 7.74 0.68 15.15
CA ILE A 445 8.27 -0.32 14.22
C ILE A 445 8.09 0.15 12.77
N ASP A 446 8.92 -0.39 11.87
CA ASP A 446 8.74 -0.15 10.44
C ASP A 446 7.37 -0.67 9.99
N ALA A 447 6.59 0.15 9.31
CA ALA A 447 5.25 -0.20 8.83
C ALA A 447 5.23 -1.48 7.98
N LYS A 448 6.30 -1.76 7.23
CA LYS A 448 6.49 -3.02 6.49
C LYS A 448 6.56 -4.26 7.38
N SER A 449 6.86 -4.10 8.65
CA SER A 449 6.94 -5.19 9.63
C SER A 449 5.59 -5.51 10.26
N ILE A 450 4.56 -4.73 9.99
CA ILE A 450 3.19 -4.99 10.42
C ILE A 450 2.54 -5.90 9.37
N GLY A 451 1.94 -7.01 9.80
CA GLY A 451 1.25 -7.94 8.91
C GLY A 451 -0.08 -7.34 8.42
N VAL A 452 -0.10 -6.84 7.20
CA VAL A 452 -1.27 -6.18 6.60
C VAL A 452 -1.83 -6.90 5.37
N GLY A 453 -1.20 -8.00 4.94
CA GLY A 453 -1.71 -8.79 3.82
C GLY A 453 -0.83 -9.98 3.43
N GLN A 454 -1.47 -10.98 2.80
CA GLN A 454 -0.85 -12.27 2.49
C GLN A 454 0.32 -12.19 1.50
N TYR A 455 0.29 -11.25 0.54
CA TYR A 455 1.30 -11.08 -0.51
C TYR A 455 2.19 -9.85 -0.29
N GLN A 456 2.30 -9.37 0.94
CA GLN A 456 3.04 -8.16 1.30
C GLN A 456 4.51 -8.21 0.86
N HIS A 457 5.13 -9.39 0.88
CA HIS A 457 6.53 -9.59 0.49
C HIS A 457 6.74 -9.80 -1.03
N ASP A 458 5.66 -9.95 -1.81
CA ASP A 458 5.72 -10.24 -3.25
C ASP A 458 5.50 -9.01 -4.14
N VAL A 459 5.00 -7.92 -3.56
CA VAL A 459 4.81 -6.65 -4.26
C VAL A 459 6.09 -5.82 -4.30
N ASP A 460 6.11 -4.77 -5.13
CA ASP A 460 7.22 -3.81 -5.15
C ASP A 460 7.46 -3.22 -3.76
N GLN A 461 8.63 -3.49 -3.19
CA GLN A 461 8.98 -3.14 -1.81
C GLN A 461 9.23 -1.65 -1.62
N THR A 462 9.59 -0.92 -2.67
CA THR A 462 9.81 0.53 -2.64
C THR A 462 8.47 1.25 -2.62
N LEU A 463 7.58 0.85 -3.52
CA LEU A 463 6.22 1.38 -3.59
C LEU A 463 5.42 1.05 -2.32
N LEU A 464 5.55 -0.19 -1.81
CA LEU A 464 4.95 -0.61 -0.54
C LEU A 464 5.40 0.29 0.61
N LYS A 465 6.72 0.46 0.78
CA LYS A 465 7.25 1.29 1.86
C LYS A 465 6.73 2.72 1.79
N LYS A 466 6.79 3.35 0.61
CA LYS A 466 6.27 4.70 0.38
C LYS A 466 4.79 4.81 0.79
N SER A 467 3.96 3.88 0.34
CA SER A 467 2.52 3.89 0.61
C SER A 467 2.20 3.68 2.10
N LEU A 468 2.90 2.75 2.76
CA LEU A 468 2.69 2.49 4.19
C LEU A 468 3.17 3.66 5.06
N ASP A 469 4.33 4.25 4.76
CA ASP A 469 4.85 5.43 5.48
C ASP A 469 3.90 6.63 5.34
N GLN A 470 3.36 6.88 4.15
CA GLN A 470 2.33 7.90 3.93
C GLN A 470 1.05 7.62 4.73
N THR A 471 0.65 6.35 4.85
CA THR A 471 -0.52 5.96 5.65
C THR A 471 -0.29 6.24 7.13
N VAL A 472 0.90 5.93 7.66
CA VAL A 472 1.25 6.26 9.06
C VAL A 472 1.21 7.77 9.28
N GLU A 473 1.85 8.54 8.40
CA GLU A 473 1.86 10.01 8.47
C GLU A 473 0.43 10.58 8.47
N SER A 474 -0.41 10.12 7.55
CA SER A 474 -1.83 10.53 7.49
C SER A 474 -2.58 10.22 8.78
N CYS A 475 -2.43 9.01 9.33
CA CYS A 475 -3.12 8.61 10.57
C CYS A 475 -2.67 9.44 11.78
N VAL A 476 -1.36 9.68 11.93
CA VAL A 476 -0.81 10.44 13.05
C VAL A 476 -1.31 11.90 13.01
N ASN A 477 -1.30 12.53 11.84
CA ASN A 477 -1.77 13.90 11.67
C ASN A 477 -3.30 14.03 11.78
N LEU A 478 -4.05 13.00 11.36
CA LEU A 478 -5.50 12.95 11.53
C LEU A 478 -5.91 12.95 13.01
N VAL A 479 -5.28 12.10 13.81
CA VAL A 479 -5.57 11.97 15.25
C VAL A 479 -5.07 13.18 16.03
N GLY A 480 -3.91 13.70 15.64
CA GLY A 480 -3.19 14.72 16.41
C GLY A 480 -2.49 14.10 17.63
N VAL A 481 -1.53 14.80 18.16
CA VAL A 481 -0.58 14.23 19.13
C VAL A 481 -0.42 15.15 20.34
N ASN A 482 -0.46 14.59 21.54
CA ASN A 482 -0.16 15.33 22.76
C ASN A 482 1.35 15.62 22.82
N LEU A 483 1.70 16.91 22.76
CA LEU A 483 3.08 17.40 22.72
C LEU A 483 3.90 16.97 23.95
N ASN A 484 3.26 16.89 25.11
CA ASN A 484 3.93 16.62 26.37
C ASN A 484 4.14 15.12 26.67
N THR A 485 3.37 14.23 26.01
CA THR A 485 3.44 12.80 26.29
C THR A 485 3.91 11.95 25.11
N ALA A 486 3.88 12.50 23.89
CA ALA A 486 4.23 11.77 22.68
C ALA A 486 5.68 11.26 22.67
N SER A 487 5.88 10.06 22.17
CA SER A 487 7.21 9.52 21.93
C SER A 487 7.90 10.23 20.75
N ARG A 488 9.22 10.17 20.69
CA ARG A 488 10.00 10.64 19.53
C ARG A 488 9.49 10.03 18.22
N HIS A 489 9.15 8.74 18.25
CA HIS A 489 8.68 8.02 17.07
C HIS A 489 7.37 8.60 16.55
N LEU A 490 6.42 8.87 17.45
CA LEU A 490 5.14 9.47 17.08
C LEU A 490 5.31 10.90 16.54
N LEU A 491 6.14 11.71 17.18
CA LEU A 491 6.45 13.08 16.76
C LEU A 491 7.13 13.12 15.38
N THR A 492 7.91 12.10 14.99
CA THR A 492 8.60 12.05 13.70
C THR A 492 7.62 12.06 12.51
N TYR A 493 6.39 11.55 12.69
CA TYR A 493 5.36 11.53 11.66
C TYR A 493 4.47 12.77 11.64
N ILE A 494 4.67 13.70 12.56
CA ILE A 494 3.96 14.99 12.51
C ILE A 494 4.49 15.84 11.35
N SER A 495 3.56 16.43 10.61
CA SER A 495 3.85 17.31 9.48
C SER A 495 4.93 18.34 9.84
N GLY A 496 5.94 18.46 9.00
CA GLY A 496 7.04 19.42 9.20
C GLY A 496 8.08 19.05 10.26
N LEU A 497 7.86 17.98 11.04
CA LEU A 497 8.84 17.44 11.96
C LEU A 497 9.61 16.28 11.28
N GLY A 498 10.82 16.11 11.55
CA GLY A 498 11.58 14.92 11.14
C GLY A 498 12.21 14.31 12.39
N PRO A 499 12.97 13.22 12.26
CA PRO A 499 13.57 12.55 13.40
C PRO A 499 14.39 13.47 14.31
N ALA A 500 15.12 14.43 13.72
CA ALA A 500 15.95 15.37 14.47
C ALA A 500 15.14 16.37 15.29
N LEU A 501 14.10 16.99 14.70
CA LEU A 501 13.22 17.91 15.43
C LEU A 501 12.39 17.19 16.47
N ALA A 502 11.89 15.98 16.17
CA ALA A 502 11.18 15.15 17.13
C ALA A 502 12.05 14.85 18.38
N GLN A 503 13.35 14.54 18.18
CA GLN A 503 14.28 14.36 19.28
C GLN A 503 14.49 15.65 20.06
N ASN A 504 14.73 16.77 19.38
CA ASN A 504 14.92 18.08 20.04
C ASN A 504 13.71 18.50 20.90
N ILE A 505 12.48 18.17 20.47
CA ILE A 505 11.25 18.42 21.26
C ILE A 505 11.28 17.59 22.54
N VAL A 506 11.64 16.32 22.44
CA VAL A 506 11.71 15.42 23.61
C VAL A 506 12.77 15.90 24.58
N ASP A 507 13.97 16.24 24.09
CA ASP A 507 15.07 16.74 24.90
C ASP A 507 14.69 18.05 25.59
N TYR A 508 14.14 19.00 24.84
CA TYR A 508 13.69 20.30 25.36
C TYR A 508 12.70 20.14 26.53
N ARG A 509 11.64 19.30 26.38
CA ARG A 509 10.67 19.11 27.46
C ARG A 509 11.25 18.36 28.65
N THR A 510 12.26 17.52 28.45
CA THR A 510 12.96 16.82 29.55
C THR A 510 13.78 17.81 30.37
N GLU A 511 14.43 18.76 29.71
CA GLU A 511 15.28 19.77 30.36
C GLU A 511 14.48 20.94 30.96
N ASN A 512 13.43 21.40 30.30
CA ASN A 512 12.71 22.64 30.63
C ASN A 512 11.30 22.39 31.21
N GLY A 513 10.87 21.13 31.31
CA GLY A 513 9.51 20.78 31.71
C GLY A 513 8.49 20.79 30.58
N PRO A 514 7.21 20.47 30.87
CA PRO A 514 6.17 20.37 29.88
C PRO A 514 5.86 21.73 29.23
N PHE A 515 5.54 21.70 27.94
CA PHE A 515 5.08 22.87 27.19
C PHE A 515 3.75 23.36 27.74
N SER A 516 3.62 24.68 27.96
CA SER A 516 2.39 25.35 28.38
C SER A 516 1.65 26.02 27.22
N SER A 517 2.31 26.22 26.08
CA SER A 517 1.73 26.77 24.86
C SER A 517 2.44 26.26 23.60
N ARG A 518 1.73 26.23 22.47
CA ARG A 518 2.32 25.92 21.16
C ARG A 518 3.45 26.89 20.78
N LYS A 519 3.38 28.14 21.18
CA LYS A 519 4.41 29.18 20.91
C LYS A 519 5.78 28.81 21.50
N GLU A 520 5.81 28.02 22.57
CA GLU A 520 7.06 27.59 23.18
C GLU A 520 7.87 26.63 22.27
N LEU A 521 7.22 25.99 21.28
CA LEU A 521 7.92 25.20 20.27
C LEU A 521 9.00 26.02 19.54
N LEU A 522 8.81 27.32 19.35
CA LEU A 522 9.80 28.20 18.72
C LEU A 522 11.11 28.33 19.52
N LYS A 523 11.12 27.90 20.79
CA LYS A 523 12.32 27.83 21.63
C LYS A 523 13.11 26.54 21.45
N VAL A 524 12.51 25.52 20.80
CA VAL A 524 13.19 24.24 20.54
C VAL A 524 14.30 24.43 19.53
N PRO A 525 15.52 23.89 19.76
CA PRO A 525 16.62 24.00 18.83
C PRO A 525 16.23 23.52 17.41
N ARG A 526 16.60 24.30 16.40
CA ARG A 526 16.30 24.09 14.98
C ARG A 526 14.81 24.18 14.58
N MET A 527 13.92 24.59 15.47
CA MET A 527 12.53 24.87 15.15
C MET A 527 12.42 26.22 14.45
N GLY A 528 12.39 26.21 13.12
CA GLY A 528 12.17 27.42 12.33
C GLY A 528 10.68 27.75 12.18
N ALA A 529 10.38 28.96 11.70
CA ALA A 529 8.99 29.41 11.48
C ALA A 529 8.20 28.47 10.57
N LYS A 530 8.85 27.92 9.52
CA LYS A 530 8.20 26.98 8.58
C LYS A 530 7.87 25.64 9.21
N ALA A 531 8.79 25.07 10.01
CA ALA A 531 8.51 23.82 10.72
C ALA A 531 7.39 24.02 11.74
N PHE A 532 7.39 25.16 12.46
CA PHE A 532 6.31 25.52 13.37
C PHE A 532 4.96 25.64 12.66
N GLU A 533 4.90 26.36 11.53
CA GLU A 533 3.70 26.46 10.70
C GLU A 533 3.16 25.08 10.33
N GLN A 534 4.03 24.16 9.88
CA GLN A 534 3.62 22.84 9.45
C GLN A 534 3.10 21.94 10.59
N CYS A 535 3.69 22.03 11.78
CA CYS A 535 3.42 21.08 12.87
C CYS A 535 2.40 21.57 13.90
N ALA A 536 2.28 22.88 14.12
CA ALA A 536 1.57 23.43 15.28
C ALA A 536 0.10 23.00 15.36
N GLY A 537 -0.59 22.92 14.23
CA GLY A 537 -2.00 22.53 14.18
C GLY A 537 -2.26 21.05 14.55
N PHE A 538 -1.24 20.20 14.47
CA PHE A 538 -1.33 18.76 14.75
C PHE A 538 -0.89 18.38 16.18
N LEU A 539 -0.29 19.32 16.91
CA LEU A 539 0.16 19.13 18.29
C LEU A 539 -0.86 19.66 19.28
N ARG A 540 -1.15 18.90 20.32
CA ARG A 540 -2.14 19.22 21.37
C ARG A 540 -1.48 19.42 22.72
N ILE A 541 -1.99 20.37 23.49
CA ILE A 541 -1.58 20.60 24.88
C ILE A 541 -2.86 20.67 25.73
N PRO A 542 -3.29 19.55 26.36
CA PRO A 542 -4.58 19.48 27.06
C PRO A 542 -4.78 20.50 28.17
N GLN A 543 -3.72 20.93 28.82
CA GLN A 543 -3.75 21.90 29.92
C GLN A 543 -3.08 23.25 29.58
N ALA A 544 -3.18 23.62 28.30
CA ALA A 544 -2.58 24.87 27.83
C ALA A 544 -3.28 26.12 28.41
N LYS A 545 -2.51 27.23 28.51
CA LYS A 545 -3.04 28.52 28.89
C LYS A 545 -4.09 29.04 27.87
N ASN A 546 -3.85 28.78 26.57
CA ASN A 546 -4.82 29.05 25.51
C ASN A 546 -5.59 27.77 25.21
N PRO A 547 -6.93 27.74 25.39
CA PRO A 547 -7.73 26.55 25.10
C PRO A 547 -7.61 26.03 23.66
N LEU A 548 -7.31 26.93 22.72
CA LEU A 548 -7.11 26.55 21.30
C LEU A 548 -5.86 25.67 21.08
N ASP A 549 -4.88 25.70 21.98
CA ASP A 549 -3.72 24.81 21.90
C ASP A 549 -4.06 23.35 22.14
N ASN A 550 -5.26 23.06 22.68
CA ASN A 550 -5.82 21.68 22.74
C ASN A 550 -6.81 21.39 21.62
N SER A 551 -6.74 22.07 20.50
CA SER A 551 -7.66 21.90 19.37
C SER A 551 -6.90 21.67 18.06
N ALA A 552 -7.60 21.34 16.97
CA ALA A 552 -7.01 21.30 15.64
C ALA A 552 -7.03 22.65 14.93
N VAL A 553 -7.47 23.72 15.60
CA VAL A 553 -7.38 25.08 15.05
C VAL A 553 -5.92 25.48 14.89
N HIS A 554 -5.56 25.90 13.69
CA HIS A 554 -4.20 26.35 13.42
C HIS A 554 -3.92 27.71 14.09
N PRO A 555 -2.71 27.96 14.63
CA PRO A 555 -2.38 29.25 15.29
C PRO A 555 -2.62 30.49 14.42
N GLU A 556 -2.50 30.37 13.10
CA GLU A 556 -2.81 31.45 12.15
C GLU A 556 -4.28 31.92 12.23
N SER A 557 -5.19 31.03 12.65
CA SER A 557 -6.62 31.28 12.75
C SER A 557 -7.06 31.74 14.15
N TYR A 558 -6.16 31.79 15.12
CA TYR A 558 -6.50 32.27 16.49
C TYR A 558 -7.11 33.65 16.51
N PRO A 559 -6.58 34.66 15.77
CA PRO A 559 -7.17 36.00 15.74
C PRO A 559 -8.63 36.01 15.31
N ILE A 560 -9.04 35.11 14.41
CA ILE A 560 -10.44 35.01 13.96
C ILE A 560 -11.33 34.47 15.08
N VAL A 561 -10.88 33.45 15.81
CA VAL A 561 -11.64 32.88 16.93
C VAL A 561 -11.75 33.90 18.07
N GLU A 562 -10.67 34.62 18.35
CA GLU A 562 -10.65 35.70 19.33
C GLU A 562 -11.59 36.86 18.93
N GLN A 563 -11.67 37.21 17.64
CA GLN A 563 -12.61 38.21 17.15
C GLN A 563 -14.06 37.75 17.29
N ILE A 564 -14.35 36.45 16.95
CA ILE A 564 -15.69 35.87 17.16
C ILE A 564 -16.10 35.95 18.64
N ALA A 565 -15.22 35.59 19.56
CA ALA A 565 -15.47 35.66 21.00
C ALA A 565 -15.75 37.09 21.45
N LYS A 566 -14.98 38.04 20.93
CA LYS A 566 -15.15 39.50 21.22
C LYS A 566 -16.48 40.04 20.74
N ASP A 567 -16.88 39.67 19.51
CA ASP A 567 -18.15 40.09 18.92
C ASP A 567 -19.36 39.53 19.67
N LEU A 568 -19.20 38.37 20.31
CA LEU A 568 -20.20 37.74 21.17
C LEU A 568 -20.11 38.15 22.65
N ASN A 569 -19.18 39.06 23.00
CA ASN A 569 -18.88 39.47 24.36
C ASN A 569 -18.61 38.30 25.32
N CYS A 570 -17.83 37.32 24.88
CA CYS A 570 -17.45 36.15 25.67
C CYS A 570 -15.94 35.83 25.53
N THR A 571 -15.45 34.94 26.37
CA THR A 571 -14.11 34.42 26.27
C THR A 571 -14.08 33.22 25.27
N VAL A 572 -12.89 32.86 24.77
CA VAL A 572 -12.71 31.69 23.91
C VAL A 572 -13.12 30.42 24.66
N ASP A 573 -12.86 30.33 25.96
CA ASP A 573 -13.23 29.18 26.78
C ASP A 573 -14.76 29.05 26.93
N GLU A 574 -15.47 30.15 27.12
CA GLU A 574 -16.94 30.19 27.12
C GLU A 574 -17.53 29.84 25.76
N LEU A 575 -16.90 30.29 24.68
CA LEU A 575 -17.31 29.96 23.30
C LEU A 575 -17.21 28.46 23.04
N ILE A 576 -16.16 27.83 23.52
CA ILE A 576 -15.95 26.35 23.41
C ILE A 576 -16.99 25.60 24.25
N LYS A 577 -17.31 26.07 25.45
CA LYS A 577 -18.21 25.35 26.36
C LYS A 577 -19.70 25.52 26.02
N SER A 578 -20.09 26.64 25.39
CA SER A 578 -21.48 26.97 25.15
C SER A 578 -21.91 26.74 23.71
N LYS A 579 -22.78 25.74 23.49
CA LYS A 579 -23.41 25.46 22.19
C LYS A 579 -24.31 26.62 21.73
N GLU A 580 -24.93 27.32 22.68
CA GLU A 580 -25.82 28.48 22.38
C GLU A 580 -25.02 29.63 21.78
N LEU A 581 -23.86 29.97 22.35
CA LEU A 581 -22.98 31.00 21.81
C LEU A 581 -22.52 30.64 20.39
N ARG A 582 -22.10 29.39 20.17
CA ARG A 582 -21.69 28.91 18.83
C ARG A 582 -22.82 28.97 17.82
N SER A 583 -24.07 28.69 18.21
CA SER A 583 -25.23 28.74 17.29
C SER A 583 -25.57 30.16 16.79
N ARG A 584 -25.07 31.20 17.45
CA ARG A 584 -25.26 32.62 17.04
C ARG A 584 -24.23 33.13 16.04
N ILE A 585 -23.20 32.28 15.72
CA ILE A 585 -22.12 32.71 14.85
C ILE A 585 -22.57 32.62 13.39
N ASP A 586 -22.53 33.76 12.71
CA ASP A 586 -22.62 33.79 11.25
C ASP A 586 -21.21 33.76 10.66
N ILE A 587 -20.75 32.56 10.29
CA ILE A 587 -19.39 32.32 9.78
C ILE A 587 -19.05 33.14 8.53
N LYS A 588 -20.06 33.55 7.73
CA LYS A 588 -19.84 34.33 6.52
C LYS A 588 -19.26 35.72 6.80
N LYS A 589 -19.47 36.26 7.99
CA LYS A 589 -18.94 37.57 8.41
C LYS A 589 -17.42 37.57 8.64
N TYR A 590 -16.84 36.36 8.82
CA TYR A 590 -15.41 36.21 9.17
C TYR A 590 -14.57 35.68 7.98
N VAL A 591 -15.16 35.65 6.79
CA VAL A 591 -14.43 35.30 5.57
C VAL A 591 -13.43 36.42 5.25
N THR A 592 -12.16 36.00 5.04
CA THR A 592 -11.06 36.90 4.66
C THR A 592 -10.43 36.38 3.35
N PRO A 593 -9.54 37.17 2.72
CA PRO A 593 -8.82 36.69 1.55
C PRO A 593 -7.99 35.41 1.78
N THR A 594 -7.59 35.13 3.01
CA THR A 594 -6.75 33.99 3.40
C THR A 594 -7.50 32.88 4.11
N VAL A 595 -8.72 33.15 4.62
CA VAL A 595 -9.53 32.17 5.36
C VAL A 595 -10.95 32.18 4.80
N GLY A 596 -11.30 31.13 4.11
CA GLY A 596 -12.60 30.94 3.48
C GLY A 596 -13.59 30.15 4.32
N LEU A 597 -14.76 29.87 3.75
CA LEU A 597 -15.80 29.05 4.39
C LEU A 597 -15.36 27.65 4.79
N PRO A 598 -14.53 26.91 4.00
CA PRO A 598 -14.05 25.60 4.40
C PRO A 598 -13.28 25.63 5.73
N THR A 599 -12.31 26.53 5.87
CA THR A 599 -11.54 26.69 7.11
C THR A 599 -12.41 27.15 8.27
N LEU A 600 -13.35 28.09 8.06
CA LEU A 600 -14.27 28.51 9.11
C LEU A 600 -15.19 27.39 9.57
N THR A 601 -15.66 26.55 8.65
CA THR A 601 -16.46 25.37 8.99
C THR A 601 -15.67 24.38 9.85
N ASP A 602 -14.41 24.11 9.49
CA ASP A 602 -13.52 23.25 10.29
C ASP A 602 -13.27 23.84 11.69
N ILE A 603 -13.06 25.15 11.78
CA ILE A 603 -12.91 25.86 13.08
C ILE A 603 -14.16 25.66 13.94
N MET A 604 -15.35 25.83 13.38
CA MET A 604 -16.61 25.65 14.11
C MET A 604 -16.80 24.21 14.61
N GLN A 605 -16.47 23.22 13.78
CA GLN A 605 -16.50 21.81 14.18
C GLN A 605 -15.53 21.52 15.32
N GLU A 606 -14.35 22.11 15.26
CA GLU A 606 -13.32 21.93 16.27
C GLU A 606 -13.67 22.63 17.58
N LEU A 607 -14.32 23.79 17.53
CA LEU A 607 -14.82 24.50 18.73
C LEU A 607 -15.96 23.73 19.41
N ASP A 608 -16.76 22.95 18.66
CA ASP A 608 -17.81 22.12 19.23
C ASP A 608 -17.26 20.94 20.05
N LYS A 609 -16.16 20.36 19.61
CA LYS A 609 -15.49 19.22 20.28
C LYS A 609 -13.96 19.33 20.16
N PRO A 610 -13.34 20.27 20.91
CA PRO A 610 -11.91 20.53 20.78
C PRO A 610 -11.07 19.30 21.16
N GLY A 611 -10.07 19.01 20.34
CA GLY A 611 -9.14 17.91 20.58
C GLY A 611 -9.77 16.52 20.59
N ARG A 612 -10.96 16.36 19.99
CA ARG A 612 -11.61 15.05 19.92
C ARG A 612 -10.76 14.06 19.13
N ASP A 613 -10.49 12.91 19.76
CA ASP A 613 -9.94 11.77 19.06
C ASP A 613 -10.98 11.25 18.04
N PRO A 614 -10.68 11.18 16.74
CA PRO A 614 -11.60 10.69 15.72
C PRO A 614 -11.85 9.18 15.80
N ARG A 615 -11.03 8.43 16.58
CA ARG A 615 -11.17 6.99 16.77
C ARG A 615 -12.42 6.66 17.59
N GLN A 616 -13.06 5.55 17.28
CA GLN A 616 -14.24 5.08 18.01
C GLN A 616 -13.88 4.62 19.43
N GLN A 617 -14.88 4.42 20.29
CA GLN A 617 -14.66 3.80 21.59
C GLN A 617 -14.54 2.29 21.44
N ILE A 618 -13.67 1.67 22.26
CA ILE A 618 -13.47 0.23 22.27
C ILE A 618 -14.74 -0.48 22.80
N GLN A 619 -15.11 -1.59 22.17
CA GLN A 619 -16.22 -2.45 22.56
C GLN A 619 -15.71 -3.85 22.89
N VAL A 620 -16.24 -4.44 23.97
CA VAL A 620 -15.94 -5.84 24.35
C VAL A 620 -16.70 -6.77 23.40
N PHE A 621 -16.04 -7.82 22.93
CA PHE A 621 -16.59 -8.83 22.04
C PHE A 621 -16.38 -10.23 22.61
N GLU A 622 -17.38 -11.10 22.46
CA GLU A 622 -17.30 -12.51 22.88
C GLU A 622 -17.63 -13.43 21.69
N PHE A 623 -16.78 -14.44 21.45
CA PHE A 623 -17.05 -15.53 20.51
C PHE A 623 -18.11 -16.49 21.05
N ASP A 624 -18.71 -17.31 20.17
CA ASP A 624 -19.62 -18.36 20.59
C ASP A 624 -18.86 -19.45 21.40
N LYS A 625 -19.29 -19.69 22.62
CA LYS A 625 -18.65 -20.61 23.56
C LYS A 625 -18.81 -22.09 23.19
N ASN A 626 -19.77 -22.40 22.31
CA ASN A 626 -20.09 -23.78 21.90
C ASN A 626 -19.26 -24.25 20.70
N VAL A 627 -18.61 -23.32 19.96
CA VAL A 627 -17.83 -23.60 18.75
C VAL A 627 -16.35 -23.52 19.08
N LYS A 628 -15.65 -24.66 19.06
CA LYS A 628 -14.23 -24.80 19.40
C LYS A 628 -13.39 -25.29 18.26
N THR A 629 -13.95 -26.09 17.36
CA THR A 629 -13.26 -26.71 16.24
C THR A 629 -14.10 -26.60 14.97
N ILE A 630 -13.50 -26.90 13.81
CA ILE A 630 -14.22 -26.87 12.52
C ILE A 630 -15.31 -27.95 12.46
N GLU A 631 -15.17 -29.03 13.23
CA GLU A 631 -16.14 -30.12 13.32
C GLU A 631 -17.41 -29.71 14.09
N ASP A 632 -17.37 -28.68 14.91
CA ASP A 632 -18.52 -28.14 15.64
C ASP A 632 -19.43 -27.29 14.73
N LEU A 633 -18.97 -26.95 13.53
CA LEU A 633 -19.71 -26.11 12.61
C LEU A 633 -20.74 -26.90 11.82
N THR A 634 -21.90 -26.28 11.61
CA THR A 634 -22.93 -26.78 10.71
C THR A 634 -23.34 -25.70 9.71
N GLU A 635 -23.72 -26.11 8.49
CA GLU A 635 -24.24 -25.17 7.49
C GLU A 635 -25.51 -24.48 8.01
N GLY A 636 -25.59 -23.17 7.80
CA GLY A 636 -26.67 -22.34 8.31
C GLY A 636 -26.45 -21.79 9.72
N MET A 637 -25.42 -22.20 10.45
CA MET A 637 -25.09 -21.69 11.79
C MET A 637 -24.71 -20.21 11.72
N GLU A 638 -25.30 -19.40 12.60
CA GLU A 638 -24.97 -17.98 12.74
C GLU A 638 -24.04 -17.75 13.91
N LEU A 639 -22.94 -17.06 13.67
CA LEU A 639 -21.86 -16.88 14.63
C LEU A 639 -21.42 -15.42 14.70
N PRO A 640 -21.04 -14.95 15.89
CA PRO A 640 -20.26 -13.71 15.99
C PRO A 640 -18.84 -13.94 15.49
N GLY A 641 -18.29 -12.95 14.83
CA GLY A 641 -16.92 -13.03 14.30
C GLY A 641 -16.20 -11.68 14.29
N ILE A 642 -14.91 -11.72 14.13
CA ILE A 642 -14.07 -10.53 13.99
C ILE A 642 -13.40 -10.58 12.62
N VAL A 643 -13.49 -9.50 11.86
CA VAL A 643 -12.78 -9.36 10.59
C VAL A 643 -11.27 -9.31 10.87
N ASN A 644 -10.55 -10.31 10.35
CA ASN A 644 -9.13 -10.46 10.61
C ASN A 644 -8.26 -9.91 9.48
N ASN A 645 -8.71 -10.07 8.23
CA ASN A 645 -7.99 -9.58 7.05
C ASN A 645 -8.98 -9.24 5.93
N ILE A 646 -8.67 -8.22 5.14
CA ILE A 646 -9.48 -7.80 3.99
C ILE A 646 -8.63 -7.93 2.72
N THR A 647 -9.24 -8.47 1.67
CA THR A 647 -8.66 -8.63 0.33
C THR A 647 -9.64 -8.12 -0.73
N ASN A 648 -9.20 -7.96 -1.97
CA ASN A 648 -10.08 -7.53 -3.07
C ASN A 648 -11.24 -8.49 -3.36
N PHE A 649 -11.11 -9.77 -3.00
CA PHE A 649 -12.12 -10.80 -3.22
C PHE A 649 -13.02 -11.06 -2.01
N GLY A 650 -12.80 -10.39 -0.88
CA GLY A 650 -13.60 -10.56 0.32
C GLY A 650 -12.82 -10.33 1.60
N CYS A 651 -13.34 -10.80 2.73
CA CYS A 651 -12.66 -10.72 4.01
C CYS A 651 -12.58 -12.09 4.70
N PHE A 652 -11.54 -12.25 5.51
CA PHE A 652 -11.40 -13.39 6.41
C PHE A 652 -11.92 -13.01 7.80
N VAL A 653 -12.79 -13.85 8.33
CA VAL A 653 -13.43 -13.64 9.62
C VAL A 653 -12.98 -14.72 10.59
N ASP A 654 -12.48 -14.31 11.73
CA ASP A 654 -12.24 -15.18 12.88
C ASP A 654 -13.57 -15.40 13.59
N ILE A 655 -14.00 -16.65 13.67
CA ILE A 655 -15.25 -17.08 14.31
C ILE A 655 -15.02 -17.84 15.61
N GLY A 656 -13.82 -17.68 16.19
CA GLY A 656 -13.46 -18.32 17.43
C GLY A 656 -12.85 -19.72 17.28
N ILE A 657 -12.49 -20.20 16.09
CA ILE A 657 -11.80 -21.47 15.84
C ILE A 657 -10.46 -21.26 15.13
N LYS A 658 -9.61 -22.29 15.04
CA LYS A 658 -8.26 -22.19 14.46
C LYS A 658 -8.30 -21.73 13.00
N GLU A 659 -9.24 -22.26 12.23
CA GLU A 659 -9.46 -21.96 10.84
C GLU A 659 -10.30 -20.67 10.70
N LYS A 660 -9.91 -19.79 9.78
CA LYS A 660 -10.65 -18.55 9.49
C LYS A 660 -11.64 -18.77 8.36
N GLY A 661 -12.84 -18.23 8.49
CA GLY A 661 -13.85 -18.31 7.47
C GLY A 661 -13.68 -17.19 6.43
N LEU A 662 -13.92 -17.50 5.15
CA LEU A 662 -13.92 -16.52 4.06
C LEU A 662 -15.35 -16.03 3.80
N VAL A 663 -15.58 -14.73 3.86
CA VAL A 663 -16.73 -14.05 3.29
C VAL A 663 -16.31 -13.47 1.95
N HIS A 664 -16.75 -14.08 0.85
CA HIS A 664 -16.47 -13.59 -0.50
C HIS A 664 -17.11 -12.21 -0.72
N VAL A 665 -16.54 -11.36 -1.57
CA VAL A 665 -17.06 -9.99 -1.84
C VAL A 665 -18.53 -9.97 -2.22
N SER A 666 -19.03 -10.99 -2.94
CA SER A 666 -20.44 -11.16 -3.28
C SER A 666 -21.34 -11.53 -2.10
N GLN A 667 -20.77 -11.86 -0.94
CA GLN A 667 -21.47 -12.29 0.27
C GLN A 667 -21.38 -11.29 1.44
N LEU A 668 -20.73 -10.14 1.22
CA LEU A 668 -20.54 -9.11 2.24
C LEU A 668 -21.80 -8.30 2.55
N ALA A 669 -22.65 -8.05 1.55
CA ALA A 669 -23.87 -7.28 1.70
C ALA A 669 -24.90 -7.70 0.65
N ASP A 670 -26.18 -7.30 0.87
CA ASP A 670 -27.28 -7.56 -0.06
C ASP A 670 -27.21 -6.73 -1.35
N LYS A 671 -26.38 -5.68 -1.35
CA LYS A 671 -26.07 -4.84 -2.52
C LYS A 671 -24.75 -5.25 -3.17
N PHE A 672 -24.57 -4.84 -4.41
CA PHE A 672 -23.30 -5.07 -5.13
C PHE A 672 -22.14 -4.29 -4.46
N VAL A 673 -21.07 -4.99 -4.13
CA VAL A 673 -19.88 -4.46 -3.48
C VAL A 673 -18.68 -4.63 -4.42
N ASN A 674 -18.06 -3.53 -4.81
CA ASN A 674 -16.82 -3.54 -5.60
C ASN A 674 -15.58 -3.62 -4.72
N ASP A 675 -15.61 -2.92 -3.60
CA ASP A 675 -14.50 -2.80 -2.67
C ASP A 675 -14.95 -3.23 -1.27
N PRO A 676 -14.44 -4.35 -0.74
CA PRO A 676 -14.77 -4.84 0.58
C PRO A 676 -14.55 -3.83 1.70
N THR A 677 -13.55 -2.94 1.56
CA THR A 677 -13.23 -1.92 2.59
C THR A 677 -14.33 -0.88 2.79
N THR A 678 -15.27 -0.77 1.84
CA THR A 678 -16.44 0.11 1.96
C THR A 678 -17.55 -0.48 2.84
N VAL A 679 -17.48 -1.77 3.16
CA VAL A 679 -18.51 -2.51 3.92
C VAL A 679 -18.00 -3.00 5.24
N VAL A 680 -16.73 -3.47 5.28
CA VAL A 680 -16.12 -4.05 6.48
C VAL A 680 -14.78 -3.40 6.78
N SER A 681 -14.42 -3.40 8.07
CA SER A 681 -13.14 -2.91 8.58
C SER A 681 -12.40 -4.02 9.34
N ILE A 682 -11.07 -3.98 9.36
CA ILE A 682 -10.27 -4.91 10.18
C ILE A 682 -10.65 -4.73 11.66
N HIS A 683 -10.73 -5.84 12.38
CA HIS A 683 -11.20 -5.94 13.77
C HIS A 683 -12.67 -5.51 13.97
N GLN A 684 -13.43 -5.30 12.90
CA GLN A 684 -14.87 -5.09 13.02
C GLN A 684 -15.53 -6.36 13.56
N HIS A 685 -16.40 -6.19 14.54
CA HIS A 685 -17.29 -7.24 15.01
C HIS A 685 -18.42 -7.41 14.00
N VAL A 686 -18.62 -8.63 13.53
CA VAL A 686 -19.63 -8.95 12.50
C VAL A 686 -20.41 -10.19 12.90
N ARG A 687 -21.63 -10.31 12.38
CA ARG A 687 -22.36 -11.58 12.39
C ARG A 687 -22.19 -12.26 11.04
N VAL A 688 -21.89 -13.54 11.08
CA VAL A 688 -21.70 -14.37 9.88
C VAL A 688 -22.52 -15.64 9.96
N LYS A 689 -22.89 -16.17 8.81
CA LYS A 689 -23.58 -17.44 8.69
C LYS A 689 -22.73 -18.41 7.88
N VAL A 690 -22.61 -19.63 8.34
CA VAL A 690 -21.85 -20.69 7.66
C VAL A 690 -22.61 -21.12 6.39
N MET A 691 -21.94 -20.99 5.24
CA MET A 691 -22.49 -21.43 3.94
C MET A 691 -22.08 -22.85 3.58
N SER A 692 -20.79 -23.15 3.73
CA SER A 692 -20.24 -24.47 3.44
C SER A 692 -18.96 -24.71 4.20
N ILE A 693 -18.66 -25.98 4.46
CA ILE A 693 -17.50 -26.43 5.21
C ILE A 693 -16.79 -27.53 4.40
N ASP A 694 -15.50 -27.33 4.12
CA ASP A 694 -14.63 -28.31 3.51
C ASP A 694 -13.62 -28.80 4.56
N LEU A 695 -13.92 -29.94 5.17
CA LEU A 695 -13.11 -30.52 6.25
C LEU A 695 -11.75 -31.00 5.77
N GLU A 696 -11.64 -31.48 4.51
CA GLU A 696 -10.39 -31.97 3.95
C GLU A 696 -9.40 -30.84 3.70
N ARG A 697 -9.90 -29.72 3.16
CA ARG A 697 -9.11 -28.53 2.88
C ARG A 697 -9.09 -27.52 4.03
N LYS A 698 -9.82 -27.77 5.11
CA LYS A 698 -10.02 -26.87 6.25
C LYS A 698 -10.46 -25.47 5.82
N ARG A 699 -11.41 -25.41 4.90
CA ARG A 699 -11.98 -24.15 4.37
C ARG A 699 -13.42 -23.96 4.83
N ILE A 700 -13.74 -22.75 5.27
CA ILE A 700 -15.07 -22.36 5.72
C ILE A 700 -15.53 -21.19 4.85
N GLN A 701 -16.68 -21.32 4.22
CA GLN A 701 -17.32 -20.22 3.51
C GLN A 701 -18.42 -19.61 4.35
N LEU A 702 -18.42 -18.30 4.46
CA LEU A 702 -19.33 -17.54 5.28
C LEU A 702 -20.09 -16.51 4.43
N THR A 703 -21.24 -16.06 4.91
CA THR A 703 -21.99 -14.94 4.37
C THR A 703 -22.40 -13.97 5.46
N MET A 704 -22.48 -12.70 5.12
CA MET A 704 -23.03 -11.62 5.95
C MET A 704 -24.42 -11.17 5.45
N LYS A 705 -24.88 -11.73 4.30
CA LYS A 705 -26.19 -11.39 3.71
C LYS A 705 -27.36 -11.83 4.59
N GLY A 706 -28.37 -10.97 4.66
CA GLY A 706 -29.58 -11.24 5.43
C GLY A 706 -29.40 -11.23 6.94
N LEU A 707 -28.26 -10.75 7.44
CA LEU A 707 -27.97 -10.64 8.87
C LEU A 707 -27.98 -9.18 9.30
N ASN A 708 -28.50 -8.91 10.49
CA ASN A 708 -28.38 -7.59 11.12
C ASN A 708 -26.92 -7.45 11.65
N GLN A 709 -26.19 -6.52 11.07
CA GLN A 709 -24.80 -6.22 11.41
C GLN A 709 -24.72 -5.24 12.58
#